data_2c65cde7717b41f74a9b77a360ddbf5d
#
_entry.id   2c65cde7717b41f74a9b77a360ddbf5d
#
_cell.length_a   1.000
_cell.length_b   1.000
_cell.length_c   1.000
_cell.angle_alpha   90.00
_cell.angle_beta   90.00
_cell.angle_gamma   90.00
#
_symmetry.space_group_name_H-M   'P 1'
#
loop_
_entity.id
_entity.type
_entity.pdbx_description
1 polymer ?
#
loop_
_entity_poly.entity_id
_entity_poly.type
_entity_poly.pdbx_seq_one_letter_code
_entity_poly.pdbx_strand_id
1 'polypeptide(L)'
;MTSNQKLCIVESKYGNNIILFLPIKKEIDSITSQGIYDEWLKNDFRFVEADGVGRQGLRSPQIGGVFSALAHLKSTPLEPATIVMPTGTGKTETMLSLTVAGKFKKTLVIVPSDSLREQITEKFVHLGLLRSLGLISQDLPNPMVLKIKQGIRSVEDLYILEQANVVIATATAVSRFSEDILELFTRQFTHLIVDEAHHITAKTWSRIKNKFLKKSPILQFTATPFRADGQRIDGKIIYNYHIETAQNEGYFKEIEFYPVIEYVESKSDYVIAEKSVSLLKKDMFDGFNHILMARANTIYRAKFIFNIYKKYTEFNPVLITCKEKKKNSIIEQIKNGYHKIVVCVDMLGEGFDLPELKIAALHDVHKSINITLQFTGRFTRVKSKVGNAKFIANIADPGVNDMLNMLYDQDADWNRVIREIGAKKINDEKLYQDFRQGFDTTTSKLIDQGLVPKVSTVIYKVSSKSIWKPQKFSNIIDKNSELVDFTYNRDKMVLLFSIKSYRSVSWSTCQDIRDISWDLYIVYLNKELGLVFAHSSCKDGKISKLVESIAGKVQKINGEEVFRAMSGFKRLKFQNVGLNKDRKKLRYIMYTGTDTQEAIPLLESSQARKSNLFAKGFESGVASSIGCSHKGKIWAMDSSSVDKWISWCDKIGAKIIDTSIDTNQIMKTAMKSQLLKKFSKLAIVGIDWPVELLRRNEGSITWRYNEKEYSFLDSEITIEAGVVSGKSTPFSIVVGDEKIFADYKLKTGGGFEISIRERLQIKFGNNEFAANEYLSDNPPILYLADTSIIDGDYRHYSDNSNLQPYNKDRVEVWDWTGVDISVESQRKEKLTNSIQYRTIQNIFNKYDFIFDDDGSQEVADIVAIKNIRDENLVIDFYHCKYCKKKDGVAQPGSRVDDVYQVAGQVIKGVKWANNCEKLFERLIIRERKRLKIEEPSRIEKGNLEDLRRLQKVSRVAMTRHTFYIVQPAVSKVLASNELLSVFGAAEAYVMETTGAMLEVIVSS
;
A
#
# COMPACT_ATOMS: atom_id res chain seq x y z
N MET A 1 -57.01 4.32 4.37
CA MET A 1 -56.91 5.72 4.88
C MET A 1 -57.82 5.86 6.07
N THR A 2 -57.37 6.60 7.09
CA THR A 2 -57.94 6.82 8.43
C THR A 2 -57.47 5.79 9.46
N SER A 3 -56.23 5.96 9.93
CA SER A 3 -55.79 5.37 11.19
C SER A 3 -55.79 6.49 12.25
N ASN A 4 -56.77 6.50 13.11
CA ASN A 4 -56.75 7.27 14.29
C ASN A 4 -55.74 6.67 15.27
N GLN A 5 -54.49 7.16 15.29
CA GLN A 5 -53.52 6.85 16.33
C GLN A 5 -53.21 8.10 17.13
N LYS A 6 -53.29 7.99 18.46
CA LYS A 6 -52.80 9.04 19.37
C LYS A 6 -51.31 8.79 19.58
N LEU A 7 -50.52 9.76 19.18
CA LEU A 7 -49.08 9.82 19.52
C LEU A 7 -49.02 10.34 20.97
N CYS A 8 -48.64 9.52 21.94
CA CYS A 8 -48.25 10.04 23.25
C CYS A 8 -46.75 10.33 23.19
N ILE A 9 -46.44 11.60 23.07
CA ILE A 9 -45.06 12.07 23.29
C ILE A 9 -44.84 12.07 24.79
N VAL A 10 -44.05 11.15 25.29
CA VAL A 10 -43.60 11.22 26.68
C VAL A 10 -42.41 12.18 26.72
N GLU A 11 -42.64 13.39 27.18
CA GLU A 11 -41.58 14.35 27.45
C GLU A 11 -40.73 13.77 28.62
N SER A 12 -39.57 13.24 28.26
CA SER A 12 -38.58 12.93 29.27
C SER A 12 -38.00 14.23 29.82
N LYS A 13 -37.49 14.22 31.07
CA LYS A 13 -36.76 15.35 31.70
C LYS A 13 -35.66 15.97 30.77
N TYR A 14 -35.34 15.36 29.64
CA TYR A 14 -34.28 15.72 28.69
C TYR A 14 -34.76 16.01 27.27
N GLY A 15 -36.06 16.40 27.08
CA GLY A 15 -36.62 16.78 25.78
C GLY A 15 -37.07 15.58 24.91
N ASN A 16 -37.48 15.82 23.66
CA ASN A 16 -38.10 14.86 22.74
C ASN A 16 -37.15 13.73 22.23
N ASN A 17 -36.34 13.15 23.09
CA ASN A 17 -35.33 12.15 22.75
C ASN A 17 -35.88 10.71 22.75
N ILE A 18 -37.00 10.48 23.42
CA ILE A 18 -37.67 9.18 23.54
C ILE A 18 -39.12 9.37 23.19
N ILE A 19 -39.66 8.58 22.24
CA ILE A 19 -41.04 8.67 21.80
C ILE A 19 -41.68 7.29 21.91
N LEU A 20 -42.74 7.20 22.74
CA LEU A 20 -43.55 5.99 22.89
C LEU A 20 -44.79 6.09 22.00
N PHE A 21 -45.05 5.06 21.19
CA PHE A 21 -46.22 4.89 20.37
C PHE A 21 -47.17 3.87 21.05
N LEU A 22 -48.36 4.32 21.41
CA LEU A 22 -49.37 3.48 22.03
C LEU A 22 -50.42 3.06 20.99
N PRO A 23 -50.89 1.81 21.00
CA PRO A 23 -52.04 1.41 20.20
C PRO A 23 -53.31 2.01 20.70
N ILE A 24 -54.22 2.44 19.81
CA ILE A 24 -55.57 2.90 20.20
C ILE A 24 -56.53 1.74 19.95
N LYS A 25 -57.21 1.33 21.06
CA LYS A 25 -58.48 0.64 20.99
C LYS A 25 -59.52 1.46 21.71
N LYS A 26 -60.70 1.60 21.14
CA LYS A 26 -61.80 2.46 21.63
C LYS A 26 -62.37 2.10 23.02
N GLU A 27 -61.93 1.00 23.67
CA GLU A 27 -62.59 0.48 24.87
C GLU A 27 -61.68 -0.04 26.00
N ILE A 28 -60.33 0.20 25.94
CA ILE A 28 -59.47 -0.29 27.03
C ILE A 28 -58.48 0.82 27.44
N ASP A 29 -58.82 1.48 28.56
CA ASP A 29 -57.96 2.52 29.17
C ASP A 29 -56.73 1.98 29.89
N SER A 30 -56.38 0.67 29.81
CA SER A 30 -55.30 0.04 30.54
C SER A 30 -54.57 -1.10 29.80
N ILE A 31 -54.30 -0.98 28.48
CA ILE A 31 -53.44 -1.99 27.79
C ILE A 31 -52.00 -1.78 28.23
N THR A 32 -51.44 -2.77 28.90
CA THR A 32 -49.98 -2.82 29.24
C THR A 32 -49.23 -3.60 28.21
N SER A 33 -47.88 -3.41 28.11
CA SER A 33 -47.01 -4.23 27.26
C SER A 33 -47.14 -5.73 27.54
N GLN A 34 -47.39 -6.08 28.82
CA GLN A 34 -47.65 -7.46 29.22
C GLN A 34 -48.99 -7.96 28.68
N GLY A 35 -50.04 -7.17 28.78
CA GLY A 35 -51.36 -7.53 28.23
C GLY A 35 -51.34 -7.75 26.70
N ILE A 36 -50.59 -6.96 25.95
CA ILE A 36 -50.36 -7.16 24.51
C ILE A 36 -49.65 -8.50 24.27
N TYR A 37 -48.60 -8.79 25.04
CA TYR A 37 -47.88 -10.04 24.93
C TYR A 37 -48.79 -11.26 25.24
N ASP A 38 -49.63 -11.17 26.26
CA ASP A 38 -50.55 -12.21 26.65
C ASP A 38 -51.57 -12.50 25.52
N GLU A 39 -52.04 -11.44 24.82
CA GLU A 39 -52.90 -11.61 23.66
C GLU A 39 -52.15 -12.26 22.46
N TRP A 40 -50.87 -11.95 22.26
CA TRP A 40 -50.03 -12.62 21.25
C TRP A 40 -49.82 -14.10 21.59
N LEU A 41 -49.75 -14.48 22.86
CA LEU A 41 -49.64 -15.88 23.27
C LEU A 41 -50.89 -16.68 22.94
N LYS A 42 -52.08 -16.07 23.02
CA LYS A 42 -53.40 -16.73 22.78
C LYS A 42 -53.74 -16.86 21.29
N ASN A 43 -53.15 -15.96 20.46
CA ASN A 43 -53.45 -15.92 19.03
C ASN A 43 -52.39 -16.65 18.21
N ASP A 44 -52.79 -17.34 17.15
CA ASP A 44 -51.88 -18.01 16.24
C ASP A 44 -51.47 -17.15 15.06
N PHE A 45 -50.21 -17.20 14.70
CA PHE A 45 -49.71 -16.66 13.49
C PHE A 45 -49.97 -17.63 12.33
N ARG A 46 -50.59 -17.16 11.23
CA ARG A 46 -50.87 -17.99 10.08
C ARG A 46 -49.79 -17.87 9.05
N PHE A 47 -49.12 -18.97 8.75
CA PHE A 47 -48.12 -19.02 7.68
C PHE A 47 -48.84 -19.21 6.33
N VAL A 48 -49.07 -18.10 5.63
CA VAL A 48 -49.68 -18.09 4.30
C VAL A 48 -48.61 -17.67 3.31
N GLU A 49 -48.37 -18.53 2.30
CA GLU A 49 -47.43 -18.21 1.23
C GLU A 49 -48.17 -17.57 0.05
N ALA A 50 -47.52 -16.55 -0.56
CA ALA A 50 -48.01 -15.94 -1.79
C ALA A 50 -47.83 -16.91 -2.98
N ASP A 51 -48.85 -17.14 -3.79
CA ASP A 51 -48.80 -18.03 -4.96
C ASP A 51 -48.41 -17.32 -6.26
N GLY A 52 -48.20 -15.99 -6.23
CA GLY A 52 -47.87 -15.18 -7.41
C GLY A 52 -49.05 -14.96 -8.39
N VAL A 53 -50.20 -15.67 -8.23
CA VAL A 53 -51.33 -15.59 -9.14
C VAL A 53 -52.52 -14.82 -8.55
N GLY A 54 -52.66 -14.76 -7.23
CA GLY A 54 -53.76 -14.04 -6.59
C GLY A 54 -53.83 -14.15 -5.09
N ARG A 55 -53.26 -15.18 -4.49
CA ARG A 55 -53.18 -15.35 -3.04
C ARG A 55 -52.13 -14.44 -2.41
N GLN A 56 -52.59 -13.54 -1.56
CA GLN A 56 -51.70 -12.71 -0.79
C GLN A 56 -51.11 -13.48 0.39
N GLY A 57 -49.80 -13.28 0.68
CA GLY A 57 -49.11 -13.97 1.74
C GLY A 57 -47.67 -13.49 1.88
N LEU A 58 -46.89 -14.21 2.68
CA LEU A 58 -45.45 -14.06 2.74
C LEU A 58 -44.80 -14.58 1.45
N ARG A 59 -43.80 -13.88 0.98
CA ARG A 59 -42.99 -14.34 -0.16
C ARG A 59 -42.05 -15.47 0.29
N SER A 60 -41.62 -16.32 -0.66
CA SER A 60 -40.68 -17.41 -0.42
C SER A 60 -39.47 -17.03 0.44
N PRO A 61 -38.73 -15.90 0.16
CA PRO A 61 -37.58 -15.49 1.00
C PRO A 61 -38.00 -15.10 2.43
N GLN A 62 -39.20 -14.55 2.63
CA GLN A 62 -39.69 -14.19 3.96
C GLN A 62 -40.05 -15.46 4.77
N ILE A 63 -40.73 -16.41 4.18
CA ILE A 63 -41.06 -17.69 4.81
C ILE A 63 -39.78 -18.45 5.18
N GLY A 64 -38.86 -18.60 4.24
CA GLY A 64 -37.58 -19.25 4.49
C GLY A 64 -36.78 -18.61 5.64
N GLY A 65 -36.73 -17.27 5.66
CA GLY A 65 -36.11 -16.53 6.73
C GLY A 65 -36.76 -16.71 8.10
N VAL A 66 -38.13 -16.70 8.13
CA VAL A 66 -38.87 -16.91 9.38
C VAL A 66 -38.69 -18.34 9.91
N PHE A 67 -38.84 -19.35 9.08
CA PHE A 67 -38.69 -20.74 9.53
C PHE A 67 -37.25 -21.05 9.98
N SER A 68 -36.26 -20.60 9.24
CA SER A 68 -34.86 -20.79 9.63
C SER A 68 -34.55 -20.15 10.98
N ALA A 69 -35.07 -18.94 11.23
CA ALA A 69 -34.88 -18.26 12.50
C ALA A 69 -35.61 -18.95 13.65
N LEU A 70 -36.87 -19.36 13.45
CA LEU A 70 -37.66 -20.09 14.47
C LEU A 70 -37.00 -21.45 14.80
N ALA A 71 -36.50 -22.17 13.81
CA ALA A 71 -35.76 -23.42 14.03
C ALA A 71 -34.47 -23.17 14.83
N HIS A 72 -33.73 -22.15 14.46
CA HIS A 72 -32.49 -21.78 15.18
C HIS A 72 -32.79 -21.41 16.64
N LEU A 73 -33.79 -20.60 16.90
CA LEU A 73 -34.20 -20.20 18.25
C LEU A 73 -34.64 -21.38 19.12
N LYS A 74 -35.06 -22.49 18.52
CA LYS A 74 -35.42 -23.73 19.24
C LYS A 74 -34.22 -24.66 19.44
N SER A 75 -33.24 -24.63 18.54
CA SER A 75 -32.06 -25.53 18.58
C SER A 75 -30.85 -24.92 19.32
N THR A 76 -30.43 -23.73 18.94
CA THR A 76 -29.23 -23.06 19.49
C THR A 76 -29.50 -21.57 19.75
N PRO A 77 -30.41 -21.22 20.66
CA PRO A 77 -30.96 -19.86 20.79
C PRO A 77 -29.92 -18.79 21.13
N LEU A 78 -28.85 -19.16 21.83
CA LEU A 78 -27.82 -18.21 22.30
C LEU A 78 -26.64 -18.04 21.33
N GLU A 79 -26.60 -18.82 20.25
CA GLU A 79 -25.63 -18.62 19.16
C GLU A 79 -26.16 -17.50 18.24
N PRO A 80 -25.39 -16.41 18.00
CA PRO A 80 -25.83 -15.37 17.10
C PRO A 80 -26.09 -15.90 15.68
N ALA A 81 -27.24 -15.56 15.11
CA ALA A 81 -27.65 -16.03 13.80
C ALA A 81 -27.73 -14.88 12.78
N THR A 82 -27.32 -15.17 11.54
CA THR A 82 -27.35 -14.23 10.41
C THR A 82 -28.28 -14.75 9.32
N ILE A 83 -29.21 -13.89 8.90
CA ILE A 83 -30.18 -14.10 7.83
C ILE A 83 -29.77 -13.17 6.68
N VAL A 84 -29.30 -13.75 5.58
CA VAL A 84 -28.87 -13.01 4.39
C VAL A 84 -30.04 -12.96 3.41
N MET A 85 -30.55 -11.75 3.18
CA MET A 85 -31.65 -11.49 2.23
C MET A 85 -31.36 -10.20 1.47
N PRO A 86 -31.41 -10.20 0.13
CA PRO A 86 -31.22 -9.00 -0.67
C PRO A 86 -32.14 -7.86 -0.29
N THR A 87 -31.72 -6.62 -0.52
CA THR A 87 -32.56 -5.44 -0.28
C THR A 87 -33.81 -5.49 -1.16
N GLY A 88 -35.01 -5.37 -0.57
CA GLY A 88 -36.27 -5.42 -1.31
C GLY A 88 -37.00 -6.79 -1.28
N THR A 89 -36.39 -7.84 -0.72
CA THR A 89 -37.03 -9.14 -0.55
C THR A 89 -37.96 -9.22 0.67
N GLY A 90 -38.04 -8.14 1.48
CA GLY A 90 -38.98 -8.01 2.59
C GLY A 90 -38.38 -8.33 3.96
N LYS A 91 -37.12 -7.99 4.22
CA LYS A 91 -36.46 -8.16 5.53
C LYS A 91 -37.30 -7.63 6.68
N THR A 92 -37.90 -6.44 6.52
CA THR A 92 -38.72 -5.82 7.59
C THR A 92 -39.95 -6.65 7.91
N GLU A 93 -40.68 -7.11 6.91
CA GLU A 93 -41.85 -7.98 7.12
C GLU A 93 -41.44 -9.34 7.73
N THR A 94 -40.23 -9.84 7.41
CA THR A 94 -39.66 -11.02 8.07
C THR A 94 -39.39 -10.77 9.56
N MET A 95 -38.85 -9.61 9.94
CA MET A 95 -38.62 -9.21 11.34
C MET A 95 -39.94 -9.08 12.10
N LEU A 96 -40.97 -8.44 11.50
CA LEU A 96 -42.28 -8.32 12.06
C LEU A 96 -42.93 -9.71 12.30
N SER A 97 -42.87 -10.58 11.26
CA SER A 97 -43.41 -11.95 11.34
C SER A 97 -42.71 -12.74 12.46
N LEU A 98 -41.40 -12.62 12.59
CA LEU A 98 -40.65 -13.28 13.65
C LEU A 98 -41.02 -12.77 15.03
N THR A 99 -41.22 -11.46 15.20
CA THR A 99 -41.59 -10.87 16.48
C THR A 99 -42.95 -11.43 16.96
N VAL A 100 -43.91 -11.53 16.07
CA VAL A 100 -45.27 -12.05 16.43
C VAL A 100 -45.30 -13.59 16.45
N ALA A 101 -44.82 -14.27 15.42
CA ALA A 101 -44.85 -15.74 15.36
C ALA A 101 -43.92 -16.38 16.40
N GLY A 102 -42.79 -15.77 16.70
CA GLY A 102 -41.83 -16.20 17.73
C GLY A 102 -42.29 -15.81 19.15
N LYS A 103 -43.39 -15.04 19.26
CA LYS A 103 -43.95 -14.58 20.54
C LYS A 103 -42.89 -13.89 21.40
N PHE A 104 -42.21 -12.86 20.81
CA PHE A 104 -41.12 -12.15 21.50
C PHE A 104 -41.69 -11.18 22.50
N LYS A 105 -41.44 -11.39 23.81
CA LYS A 105 -41.96 -10.57 24.87
C LYS A 105 -41.43 -9.13 24.78
N LYS A 106 -40.14 -8.95 24.58
CA LYS A 106 -39.50 -7.64 24.50
C LYS A 106 -38.32 -7.66 23.59
N THR A 107 -38.36 -6.89 22.52
CA THR A 107 -37.39 -6.90 21.44
C THR A 107 -36.66 -5.58 21.31
N LEU A 108 -35.33 -5.61 21.25
CA LEU A 108 -34.53 -4.48 20.79
C LEU A 108 -34.21 -4.63 19.29
N VAL A 109 -34.55 -3.59 18.52
CA VAL A 109 -34.20 -3.52 17.09
C VAL A 109 -33.15 -2.44 16.90
N ILE A 110 -31.97 -2.84 16.46
CA ILE A 110 -30.88 -1.91 16.17
C ILE A 110 -30.77 -1.71 14.66
N VAL A 111 -30.69 -0.45 14.25
CA VAL A 111 -30.59 -0.01 12.85
C VAL A 111 -29.37 0.92 12.67
N PRO A 112 -28.78 1.02 11.47
CA PRO A 112 -27.57 1.82 11.26
C PRO A 112 -27.83 3.33 11.16
N SER A 113 -29.03 3.77 10.71
CA SER A 113 -29.30 5.18 10.42
C SER A 113 -30.61 5.68 11.00
N ASP A 114 -30.71 7.01 11.16
CA ASP A 114 -31.92 7.69 11.64
C ASP A 114 -33.11 7.52 10.67
N SER A 115 -32.84 7.51 9.37
CA SER A 115 -33.87 7.30 8.33
C SER A 115 -34.49 5.91 8.45
N LEU A 116 -33.67 4.86 8.63
CA LEU A 116 -34.15 3.49 8.84
C LEU A 116 -34.87 3.36 10.16
N ARG A 117 -34.43 4.04 11.21
CA ARG A 117 -35.12 4.05 12.50
C ARG A 117 -36.57 4.57 12.32
N GLU A 118 -36.79 5.69 11.64
CA GLU A 118 -38.13 6.22 11.39
C GLU A 118 -38.98 5.22 10.59
N GLN A 119 -38.45 4.68 9.52
CA GLN A 119 -39.17 3.71 8.64
C GLN A 119 -39.53 2.42 9.38
N ILE A 120 -38.60 1.85 10.15
CA ILE A 120 -38.83 0.61 10.90
C ILE A 120 -39.80 0.85 12.05
N THR A 121 -39.72 2.01 12.74
CA THR A 121 -40.68 2.40 13.76
C THR A 121 -42.10 2.39 13.22
N GLU A 122 -42.34 3.06 12.09
CA GLU A 122 -43.67 3.12 11.44
C GLU A 122 -44.18 1.71 11.13
N LYS A 123 -43.31 0.85 10.61
CA LYS A 123 -43.69 -0.55 10.30
C LYS A 123 -44.04 -1.36 11.55
N PHE A 124 -43.28 -1.25 12.64
CA PHE A 124 -43.58 -1.97 13.86
C PHE A 124 -44.84 -1.47 14.54
N VAL A 125 -45.11 -0.15 14.54
CA VAL A 125 -46.29 0.45 15.13
C VAL A 125 -47.58 -0.14 14.57
N HIS A 126 -47.59 -0.48 13.27
CA HIS A 126 -48.79 -1.01 12.60
C HIS A 126 -48.72 -2.51 12.28
N LEU A 127 -47.60 -3.18 12.62
CA LEU A 127 -47.26 -4.53 12.18
C LEU A 127 -47.22 -4.68 10.64
N GLY A 128 -46.85 -3.60 9.94
CA GLY A 128 -46.65 -3.57 8.50
C GLY A 128 -47.80 -4.13 7.70
N LEU A 129 -47.54 -5.09 6.86
CA LEU A 129 -48.51 -5.74 5.99
C LEU A 129 -49.15 -7.02 6.59
N LEU A 130 -48.81 -7.41 7.82
CA LEU A 130 -49.21 -8.72 8.36
C LEU A 130 -50.73 -8.95 8.36
N ARG A 131 -51.53 -7.91 8.67
CA ARG A 131 -52.99 -7.97 8.64
C ARG A 131 -53.54 -8.07 7.23
N SER A 132 -53.10 -7.24 6.34
CA SER A 132 -53.56 -7.25 4.94
C SER A 132 -53.19 -8.55 4.21
N LEU A 133 -52.13 -9.21 4.62
CA LEU A 133 -51.70 -10.50 4.12
C LEU A 133 -52.44 -11.69 4.81
N GLY A 134 -53.32 -11.41 5.79
CA GLY A 134 -54.07 -12.44 6.51
C GLY A 134 -53.25 -13.32 7.46
N LEU A 135 -52.07 -12.87 7.86
CA LEU A 135 -51.12 -13.63 8.70
C LEU A 135 -51.46 -13.53 10.17
N ILE A 136 -52.13 -12.47 10.57
CA ILE A 136 -52.61 -12.20 11.92
C ILE A 136 -54.06 -11.72 11.93
N SER A 137 -54.76 -11.94 13.02
CA SER A 137 -56.15 -11.45 13.18
C SER A 137 -56.21 -9.93 13.11
N GLN A 138 -57.34 -9.39 12.62
CA GLN A 138 -57.58 -7.95 12.57
C GLN A 138 -57.62 -7.36 13.97
N ASP A 139 -58.05 -8.15 14.99
CA ASP A 139 -58.19 -7.73 16.37
C ASP A 139 -56.95 -7.88 17.23
N LEU A 140 -55.88 -8.49 16.67
CA LEU A 140 -54.59 -8.63 17.39
C LEU A 140 -54.03 -7.26 17.74
N PRO A 141 -53.70 -6.96 19.01
CA PRO A 141 -53.19 -5.65 19.41
C PRO A 141 -51.82 -5.36 18.80
N ASN A 142 -51.62 -4.11 18.37
CA ASN A 142 -50.32 -3.64 17.96
C ASN A 142 -49.32 -3.56 19.14
N PRO A 143 -48.01 -3.71 18.93
CA PRO A 143 -47.06 -3.50 19.99
C PRO A 143 -46.96 -2.06 20.46
N MET A 144 -46.62 -1.88 21.72
CA MET A 144 -46.12 -0.60 22.23
C MET A 144 -44.67 -0.45 21.76
N VAL A 145 -44.41 0.56 20.90
CA VAL A 145 -43.11 0.79 20.27
C VAL A 145 -42.42 2.01 20.86
N LEU A 146 -41.22 1.84 21.36
CA LEU A 146 -40.42 2.92 21.89
C LEU A 146 -39.29 3.25 20.89
N LYS A 147 -39.25 4.52 20.47
CA LYS A 147 -38.19 5.03 19.61
C LYS A 147 -37.20 5.86 20.38
N ILE A 148 -35.92 5.47 20.38
CA ILE A 148 -34.81 6.19 21.00
C ILE A 148 -34.06 7.01 19.94
N LYS A 149 -34.08 8.33 20.08
CA LYS A 149 -33.38 9.26 19.19
C LYS A 149 -31.97 9.56 19.66
N GLN A 150 -31.76 9.70 20.96
CA GLN A 150 -30.48 10.03 21.57
C GLN A 150 -30.19 9.08 22.74
N GLY A 151 -28.96 9.12 23.26
CA GLY A 151 -28.55 8.26 24.37
C GLY A 151 -29.35 8.51 25.66
N ILE A 152 -29.69 7.43 26.36
CA ILE A 152 -30.22 7.47 27.73
C ILE A 152 -29.08 7.86 28.69
N ARG A 153 -29.33 8.77 29.62
CA ARG A 153 -28.30 9.34 30.53
C ARG A 153 -28.50 9.02 32.00
N SER A 154 -29.67 8.60 32.37
CA SER A 154 -30.01 8.24 33.78
C SER A 154 -30.66 6.87 33.89
N VAL A 155 -30.60 6.25 35.04
CA VAL A 155 -31.24 4.95 35.33
C VAL A 155 -32.76 5.11 35.38
N GLU A 156 -33.24 6.28 35.82
CA GLU A 156 -34.68 6.57 35.88
C GLU A 156 -35.31 6.53 34.47
N ASP A 157 -34.59 6.98 33.46
CA ASP A 157 -35.08 6.95 32.09
C ASP A 157 -35.29 5.50 31.56
N LEU A 158 -34.72 4.49 32.20
CA LEU A 158 -34.91 3.09 31.83
C LEU A 158 -36.29 2.54 32.21
N TYR A 159 -37.00 3.13 33.16
CA TYR A 159 -38.36 2.66 33.55
C TYR A 159 -39.37 2.75 32.41
N ILE A 160 -39.17 3.68 31.46
CA ILE A 160 -40.05 3.77 30.28
C ILE A 160 -39.97 2.52 29.40
N LEU A 161 -38.88 1.78 29.47
CA LEU A 161 -38.73 0.54 28.71
C LEU A 161 -39.75 -0.51 29.14
N GLU A 162 -40.19 -0.50 30.37
CA GLU A 162 -41.21 -1.46 30.89
C GLU A 162 -42.53 -1.38 30.12
N GLN A 163 -42.83 -0.19 29.60
CA GLN A 163 -44.04 0.07 28.83
C GLN A 163 -43.94 -0.42 27.36
N ALA A 164 -42.80 -0.85 26.89
CA ALA A 164 -42.60 -1.19 25.46
C ALA A 164 -42.44 -2.68 25.22
N ASN A 165 -43.08 -3.18 24.17
CA ASN A 165 -42.83 -4.50 23.59
C ASN A 165 -41.64 -4.47 22.63
N VAL A 166 -41.47 -3.37 21.88
CA VAL A 166 -40.41 -3.21 20.89
C VAL A 166 -39.73 -1.86 21.14
N VAL A 167 -38.41 -1.89 21.17
CA VAL A 167 -37.56 -0.69 21.28
C VAL A 167 -36.70 -0.58 20.04
N ILE A 168 -36.71 0.56 19.40
CA ILE A 168 -35.96 0.81 18.15
C ILE A 168 -34.93 1.93 18.37
N ALA A 169 -33.67 1.64 18.11
CA ALA A 169 -32.56 2.56 18.31
C ALA A 169 -31.51 2.42 17.22
N THR A 170 -30.73 3.49 17.01
CA THR A 170 -29.53 3.38 16.19
C THR A 170 -28.37 2.83 17.02
N ALA A 171 -27.46 2.10 16.38
CA ALA A 171 -26.24 1.62 17.03
C ALA A 171 -25.45 2.77 17.68
N THR A 172 -25.43 3.94 17.03
CA THR A 172 -24.76 5.16 17.54
C THR A 172 -25.43 5.70 18.80
N ALA A 173 -26.75 5.68 18.89
CA ALA A 173 -27.46 6.13 20.09
C ALA A 173 -27.16 5.24 21.29
N VAL A 174 -27.20 3.92 21.10
CA VAL A 174 -26.90 2.94 22.18
C VAL A 174 -25.41 2.97 22.57
N SER A 175 -24.51 3.21 21.63
CA SER A 175 -23.07 3.28 21.94
C SER A 175 -22.67 4.46 22.82
N ARG A 176 -23.53 5.45 22.98
CA ARG A 176 -23.30 6.61 23.84
C ARG A 176 -23.70 6.37 25.33
N PHE A 177 -24.30 5.23 25.65
CA PHE A 177 -24.64 4.88 27.01
C PHE A 177 -23.37 4.64 27.82
N SER A 178 -23.39 5.00 29.13
CA SER A 178 -22.35 4.55 30.07
C SER A 178 -22.39 3.02 30.19
N GLU A 179 -21.33 2.39 30.70
CA GLU A 179 -21.30 0.92 30.85
C GLU A 179 -22.40 0.40 31.76
N ASP A 180 -22.70 1.12 32.85
CA ASP A 180 -23.73 0.75 33.82
C ASP A 180 -25.13 0.84 33.18
N ILE A 181 -25.42 1.94 32.50
CA ILE A 181 -26.69 2.11 31.77
C ILE A 181 -26.83 1.07 30.67
N LEU A 182 -25.77 0.79 29.93
CA LEU A 182 -25.80 -0.21 28.84
C LEU A 182 -26.09 -1.61 29.43
N GLU A 183 -25.51 -1.97 30.56
CA GLU A 183 -25.76 -3.27 31.21
C GLU A 183 -27.21 -3.38 31.64
N LEU A 184 -27.75 -2.36 32.32
CA LEU A 184 -29.15 -2.34 32.78
C LEU A 184 -30.12 -2.29 31.59
N PHE A 185 -29.82 -1.53 30.55
CA PHE A 185 -30.61 -1.44 29.35
C PHE A 185 -30.71 -2.79 28.64
N THR A 186 -29.59 -3.48 28.42
CA THR A 186 -29.58 -4.74 27.65
C THR A 186 -30.27 -5.88 28.40
N ARG A 187 -30.29 -5.88 29.74
CA ARG A 187 -31.01 -6.87 30.55
C ARG A 187 -32.52 -6.82 30.39
N GLN A 188 -33.06 -5.71 29.90
CA GLN A 188 -34.50 -5.55 29.70
C GLN A 188 -35.07 -6.39 28.53
N PHE A 189 -34.22 -6.84 27.60
CA PHE A 189 -34.67 -7.45 26.35
C PHE A 189 -34.53 -8.96 26.32
N THR A 190 -35.57 -9.61 25.80
CA THR A 190 -35.56 -11.05 25.54
C THR A 190 -34.92 -11.43 24.22
N HIS A 191 -34.94 -10.52 23.21
CA HIS A 191 -34.39 -10.72 21.90
C HIS A 191 -33.71 -9.45 21.37
N LEU A 192 -32.63 -9.64 20.59
CA LEU A 192 -31.98 -8.58 19.83
C LEU A 192 -32.11 -8.89 18.34
N ILE A 193 -32.68 -7.94 17.61
CA ILE A 193 -32.71 -7.94 16.14
C ILE A 193 -31.83 -6.81 15.65
N VAL A 194 -30.96 -7.10 14.67
CA VAL A 194 -30.06 -6.12 14.06
C VAL A 194 -30.36 -6.06 12.58
N ASP A 195 -30.79 -4.91 12.10
CA ASP A 195 -30.98 -4.69 10.66
C ASP A 195 -29.74 -4.06 10.03
N GLU A 196 -29.48 -4.44 8.80
CA GLU A 196 -28.31 -4.07 8.01
C GLU A 196 -26.99 -4.19 8.82
N ALA A 197 -26.78 -5.36 9.41
CA ALA A 197 -25.71 -5.64 10.36
C ALA A 197 -24.30 -5.34 9.82
N HIS A 198 -24.11 -5.33 8.51
CA HIS A 198 -22.85 -5.00 7.85
C HIS A 198 -22.44 -3.52 7.94
N HIS A 199 -23.37 -2.61 8.28
CA HIS A 199 -23.08 -1.18 8.46
C HIS A 199 -22.57 -0.81 9.85
N ILE A 200 -22.71 -1.70 10.83
CA ILE A 200 -22.30 -1.39 12.19
C ILE A 200 -20.80 -1.64 12.34
N THR A 201 -20.06 -0.61 12.79
CA THR A 201 -18.61 -0.74 13.00
C THR A 201 -18.28 -1.84 14.00
N ALA A 202 -17.17 -2.55 13.76
CA ALA A 202 -16.76 -3.67 14.61
C ALA A 202 -16.69 -3.30 16.10
N LYS A 203 -16.17 -2.12 16.44
CA LYS A 203 -16.02 -1.64 17.81
C LYS A 203 -17.37 -1.39 18.50
N THR A 204 -18.29 -0.67 17.82
CA THR A 204 -19.64 -0.39 18.34
C THR A 204 -20.44 -1.67 18.49
N TRP A 205 -20.35 -2.55 17.47
CA TRP A 205 -21.07 -3.81 17.48
C TRP A 205 -20.59 -4.74 18.58
N SER A 206 -19.30 -4.94 18.73
CA SER A 206 -18.74 -5.79 19.78
C SER A 206 -19.16 -5.34 21.17
N ARG A 207 -19.20 -4.03 21.42
CA ARG A 207 -19.63 -3.49 22.70
C ARG A 207 -21.07 -3.85 23.04
N ILE A 208 -22.00 -3.66 22.09
CA ILE A 208 -23.41 -3.97 22.29
C ILE A 208 -23.62 -5.48 22.36
N LYS A 209 -23.10 -6.21 21.38
CA LYS A 209 -23.25 -7.64 21.22
C LYS A 209 -22.78 -8.42 22.47
N ASN A 210 -21.62 -8.06 23.02
CA ASN A 210 -21.05 -8.74 24.17
C ASN A 210 -21.98 -8.71 25.41
N LYS A 211 -22.85 -7.71 25.51
CA LYS A 211 -23.84 -7.63 26.61
C LYS A 211 -25.01 -8.62 26.43
N PHE A 212 -25.29 -8.98 25.17
CA PHE A 212 -26.35 -9.98 24.83
C PHE A 212 -25.83 -11.41 24.73
N LEU A 213 -24.53 -11.60 24.42
CA LEU A 213 -23.94 -12.92 24.24
C LEU A 213 -24.19 -13.81 25.45
N LYS A 214 -24.65 -15.05 25.20
CA LYS A 214 -25.00 -16.08 26.21
C LYS A 214 -26.15 -15.69 27.15
N LYS A 215 -26.86 -14.58 26.89
CA LYS A 215 -28.00 -14.13 27.72
C LYS A 215 -29.31 -14.11 26.93
N SER A 216 -29.27 -13.57 25.69
CA SER A 216 -30.47 -13.43 24.86
C SER A 216 -30.14 -13.72 23.38
N PRO A 217 -31.08 -14.26 22.61
CA PRO A 217 -30.95 -14.50 21.19
C PRO A 217 -30.62 -13.24 20.39
N ILE A 218 -29.73 -13.40 19.41
CA ILE A 218 -29.30 -12.34 18.50
C ILE A 218 -29.59 -12.79 17.06
N LEU A 219 -30.46 -12.05 16.38
CA LEU A 219 -30.81 -12.26 14.97
C LEU A 219 -30.31 -11.08 14.13
N GLN A 220 -29.43 -11.33 13.19
CA GLN A 220 -28.83 -10.32 12.31
C GLN A 220 -29.42 -10.45 10.91
N PHE A 221 -29.94 -9.34 10.39
CA PHE A 221 -30.42 -9.25 9.01
C PHE A 221 -29.45 -8.43 8.18
N THR A 222 -29.13 -8.90 7.00
CA THR A 222 -28.22 -8.20 6.10
C THR A 222 -28.49 -8.56 4.65
N ALA A 223 -28.17 -7.66 3.74
CA ALA A 223 -28.16 -7.98 2.31
C ALA A 223 -26.89 -8.75 1.91
N THR A 224 -25.79 -8.60 2.67
CA THR A 224 -24.50 -9.22 2.39
C THR A 224 -23.85 -9.68 3.69
N PRO A 225 -23.18 -10.86 3.70
CA PRO A 225 -22.55 -11.38 4.93
C PRO A 225 -21.19 -10.75 5.24
N PHE A 226 -20.81 -9.65 4.54
CA PHE A 226 -19.52 -8.98 4.70
C PHE A 226 -19.71 -7.52 5.10
N ARG A 227 -18.82 -7.02 5.96
CA ARG A 227 -18.76 -5.61 6.36
C ARG A 227 -18.04 -4.76 5.32
N ALA A 228 -18.07 -3.43 5.49
CA ALA A 228 -17.37 -2.48 4.64
C ALA A 228 -15.84 -2.66 4.61
N ASP A 229 -15.26 -3.28 5.64
CA ASP A 229 -13.84 -3.63 5.74
C ASP A 229 -13.49 -4.97 5.06
N GLY A 230 -14.45 -5.62 4.40
CA GLY A 230 -14.30 -6.91 3.73
C GLY A 230 -14.34 -8.12 4.67
N GLN A 231 -14.46 -7.93 5.98
CA GLN A 231 -14.54 -9.03 6.93
C GLN A 231 -15.98 -9.58 7.01
N ARG A 232 -16.09 -10.89 7.19
CA ARG A 232 -17.38 -11.54 7.38
C ARG A 232 -18.04 -11.08 8.68
N ILE A 233 -19.36 -10.88 8.64
CA ILE A 233 -20.17 -10.67 9.84
C ILE A 233 -20.09 -11.95 10.68
N ASP A 234 -19.81 -11.80 11.96
CA ASP A 234 -19.76 -12.93 12.87
C ASP A 234 -21.15 -13.46 13.19
N GLY A 235 -21.27 -14.73 13.47
CA GLY A 235 -22.51 -15.46 13.68
C GLY A 235 -22.75 -16.54 12.63
N LYS A 236 -23.63 -17.47 12.96
CA LYS A 236 -24.00 -18.58 12.06
C LYS A 236 -24.96 -18.08 10.99
N ILE A 237 -24.61 -18.25 9.70
CA ILE A 237 -25.56 -18.02 8.63
C ILE A 237 -26.57 -19.15 8.63
N ILE A 238 -27.81 -18.83 8.99
CA ILE A 238 -28.92 -19.80 9.09
C ILE A 238 -29.82 -19.78 7.86
N TYR A 239 -29.79 -18.68 7.11
CA TYR A 239 -30.54 -18.51 5.87
C TYR A 239 -29.78 -17.61 4.91
N ASN A 240 -29.67 -18.05 3.66
CA ASN A 240 -29.07 -17.28 2.59
C ASN A 240 -29.96 -17.37 1.34
N TYR A 241 -30.55 -16.24 0.95
CA TYR A 241 -31.39 -16.15 -0.21
C TYR A 241 -30.64 -15.41 -1.32
N HIS A 242 -30.34 -16.13 -2.41
CA HIS A 242 -29.49 -15.62 -3.50
C HIS A 242 -30.25 -14.64 -4.40
N ILE A 243 -29.54 -13.67 -4.98
CA ILE A 243 -30.10 -12.70 -5.92
C ILE A 243 -30.64 -13.41 -7.17
N GLU A 244 -29.93 -14.43 -7.65
CA GLU A 244 -30.34 -15.25 -8.79
C GLU A 244 -31.72 -15.92 -8.55
N THR A 245 -31.91 -16.50 -7.37
CA THR A 245 -33.21 -17.08 -6.98
C THR A 245 -34.30 -16.00 -6.98
N ALA A 246 -33.99 -14.80 -6.48
CA ALA A 246 -34.91 -13.68 -6.46
C ALA A 246 -35.29 -13.19 -7.87
N GLN A 247 -34.36 -13.25 -8.83
CA GLN A 247 -34.64 -12.95 -10.25
C GLN A 247 -35.49 -14.04 -10.92
N ASN A 248 -35.13 -15.30 -10.71
CA ASN A 248 -35.88 -16.43 -11.27
C ASN A 248 -37.31 -16.50 -10.73
N GLU A 249 -37.51 -16.15 -9.46
CA GLU A 249 -38.83 -16.05 -8.85
C GLU A 249 -39.58 -14.74 -9.18
N GLY A 250 -39.00 -13.85 -9.98
CA GLY A 250 -39.60 -12.62 -10.46
C GLY A 250 -39.67 -11.48 -9.43
N TYR A 251 -38.97 -11.59 -8.30
CA TYR A 251 -38.91 -10.48 -7.30
C TYR A 251 -38.00 -9.36 -7.75
N PHE A 252 -37.03 -9.63 -8.61
CA PHE A 252 -36.16 -8.63 -9.23
C PHE A 252 -36.21 -8.75 -10.74
N LYS A 253 -36.19 -7.61 -11.43
CA LYS A 253 -36.03 -7.55 -12.88
C LYS A 253 -34.54 -7.67 -13.23
N GLU A 254 -34.28 -8.10 -14.47
CA GLU A 254 -32.92 -8.14 -15.02
C GLU A 254 -32.28 -6.74 -15.01
N ILE A 255 -30.96 -6.74 -14.91
CA ILE A 255 -30.14 -5.54 -14.99
C ILE A 255 -29.45 -5.54 -16.34
N GLU A 256 -29.76 -4.53 -17.13
CA GLU A 256 -29.08 -4.30 -18.41
C GLU A 256 -27.82 -3.51 -18.17
N PHE A 257 -26.65 -4.08 -18.43
CA PHE A 257 -25.38 -3.39 -18.29
C PHE A 257 -24.96 -2.74 -19.63
N TYR A 258 -24.65 -1.47 -19.59
CA TYR A 258 -24.19 -0.67 -20.73
C TYR A 258 -22.75 -0.20 -20.48
N PRO A 259 -21.74 -1.02 -20.83
CA PRO A 259 -20.35 -0.64 -20.62
C PRO A 259 -19.94 0.53 -21.50
N VAL A 260 -19.15 1.42 -20.94
CA VAL A 260 -18.41 2.46 -21.64
C VAL A 260 -16.93 2.09 -21.59
N ILE A 261 -16.19 2.33 -22.67
CA ILE A 261 -14.76 2.10 -22.76
C ILE A 261 -14.09 3.43 -23.10
N GLU A 262 -13.63 4.16 -22.09
CA GLU A 262 -12.89 5.41 -22.26
C GLU A 262 -11.61 5.36 -21.40
N TYR A 263 -10.45 5.33 -22.06
CA TYR A 263 -9.15 5.24 -21.41
C TYR A 263 -8.59 6.60 -20.95
N VAL A 264 -9.14 7.70 -21.47
CA VAL A 264 -8.74 9.05 -21.06
C VAL A 264 -9.60 9.46 -19.87
N GLU A 265 -8.99 9.54 -18.70
CA GLU A 265 -9.71 9.79 -17.45
C GLU A 265 -10.53 11.07 -17.47
N SER A 266 -9.98 12.17 -18.01
CA SER A 266 -10.67 13.46 -18.12
C SER A 266 -11.90 13.43 -19.04
N LYS A 267 -12.07 12.44 -19.92
CA LYS A 267 -13.21 12.25 -20.82
C LYS A 267 -14.23 11.26 -20.28
N SER A 268 -13.86 10.41 -19.32
CA SER A 268 -14.69 9.32 -18.80
C SER A 268 -16.07 9.82 -18.34
N ASP A 269 -16.09 10.88 -17.53
CA ASP A 269 -17.35 11.43 -16.99
C ASP A 269 -18.30 11.94 -18.08
N TYR A 270 -17.75 12.54 -19.13
CA TYR A 270 -18.56 13.06 -20.27
C TYR A 270 -19.19 11.91 -21.05
N VAL A 271 -18.44 10.85 -21.33
CA VAL A 271 -18.96 9.68 -22.08
C VAL A 271 -19.99 8.90 -21.26
N ILE A 272 -19.78 8.74 -19.95
CA ILE A 272 -20.78 8.12 -19.05
C ILE A 272 -22.06 8.96 -19.05
N ALA A 273 -21.96 10.30 -18.92
CA ALA A 273 -23.10 11.18 -18.89
C ALA A 273 -23.87 11.16 -20.23
N GLU A 274 -23.18 11.23 -21.34
CA GLU A 274 -23.79 11.17 -22.68
C GLU A 274 -24.54 9.85 -22.90
N LYS A 275 -23.90 8.71 -22.55
CA LYS A 275 -24.53 7.39 -22.68
C LYS A 275 -25.77 7.27 -21.80
N SER A 276 -25.69 7.71 -20.55
CA SER A 276 -26.80 7.62 -19.60
C SER A 276 -27.98 8.51 -19.99
N VAL A 277 -27.72 9.74 -20.50
CA VAL A 277 -28.77 10.63 -21.00
C VAL A 277 -29.38 10.08 -22.29
N SER A 278 -28.59 9.48 -23.18
CA SER A 278 -29.14 8.86 -24.39
C SER A 278 -30.12 7.72 -24.06
N LEU A 279 -29.81 6.93 -23.03
CA LEU A 279 -30.71 5.88 -22.54
C LEU A 279 -31.97 6.47 -21.89
N LEU A 280 -31.84 7.55 -21.12
CA LEU A 280 -33.02 8.26 -20.55
C LEU A 280 -33.94 8.78 -21.65
N LYS A 281 -33.40 9.41 -22.71
CA LYS A 281 -34.16 9.88 -23.86
C LYS A 281 -34.90 8.74 -24.56
N LYS A 282 -34.22 7.62 -24.78
CA LYS A 282 -34.82 6.43 -25.37
C LYS A 282 -35.99 5.91 -24.53
N ASP A 283 -35.76 5.76 -23.22
CA ASP A 283 -36.80 5.26 -22.31
C ASP A 283 -38.04 6.16 -22.26
N MET A 284 -37.83 7.48 -22.27
CA MET A 284 -38.95 8.42 -22.33
C MET A 284 -39.69 8.33 -23.65
N PHE A 285 -38.97 8.12 -24.77
CA PHE A 285 -39.61 7.89 -26.09
C PHE A 285 -40.43 6.60 -26.11
N ASP A 286 -39.93 5.54 -25.42
CA ASP A 286 -40.59 4.25 -25.26
C ASP A 286 -41.76 4.30 -24.23
N GLY A 287 -42.07 5.50 -23.68
CA GLY A 287 -43.18 5.72 -22.77
C GLY A 287 -42.88 5.43 -21.29
N PHE A 288 -41.64 5.20 -20.93
CA PHE A 288 -41.27 5.03 -19.53
C PHE A 288 -40.95 6.35 -18.83
N ASN A 289 -41.37 6.46 -17.57
CA ASN A 289 -41.12 7.63 -16.75
C ASN A 289 -39.86 7.42 -15.85
N HIS A 290 -38.75 7.09 -16.46
CA HIS A 290 -37.52 6.78 -15.74
C HIS A 290 -36.81 8.03 -15.19
N ILE A 291 -36.01 7.79 -14.13
CA ILE A 291 -35.12 8.78 -13.52
C ILE A 291 -33.70 8.23 -13.58
N LEU A 292 -32.78 9.10 -14.01
CA LEU A 292 -31.36 8.82 -14.03
C LEU A 292 -30.72 9.29 -12.73
N MET A 293 -29.95 8.41 -12.09
CA MET A 293 -29.12 8.73 -10.94
C MET A 293 -27.64 8.62 -11.30
N ALA A 294 -26.94 9.74 -11.19
CA ALA A 294 -25.49 9.81 -11.34
C ALA A 294 -24.83 9.87 -9.96
N ARG A 295 -23.91 8.98 -9.71
CA ARG A 295 -23.30 8.81 -8.41
C ARG A 295 -21.82 9.17 -8.41
N ALA A 296 -21.39 9.90 -7.37
CA ALA A 296 -20.01 10.28 -7.08
C ALA A 296 -19.60 9.90 -5.65
N ASN A 297 -18.30 9.74 -5.41
CA ASN A 297 -17.75 9.38 -4.11
C ASN A 297 -17.60 10.54 -3.13
N THR A 298 -17.50 11.77 -3.63
CA THR A 298 -17.28 12.96 -2.80
C THR A 298 -18.16 14.12 -3.25
N ILE A 299 -18.41 15.07 -2.34
CA ILE A 299 -19.17 16.29 -2.68
C ILE A 299 -18.49 17.11 -3.77
N TYR A 300 -17.18 17.16 -3.79
CA TYR A 300 -16.40 17.85 -4.82
C TYR A 300 -16.63 17.21 -6.20
N ARG A 301 -16.50 15.89 -6.29
CA ARG A 301 -16.77 15.13 -7.51
C ARG A 301 -18.23 15.26 -7.97
N ALA A 302 -19.18 15.18 -7.04
CA ALA A 302 -20.60 15.35 -7.37
C ALA A 302 -20.90 16.74 -7.97
N LYS A 303 -20.27 17.80 -7.49
CA LYS A 303 -20.38 19.13 -8.08
C LYS A 303 -19.81 19.19 -9.50
N PHE A 304 -18.65 18.56 -9.72
CA PHE A 304 -18.05 18.48 -11.04
C PHE A 304 -18.96 17.73 -12.02
N ILE A 305 -19.44 16.55 -11.64
CA ILE A 305 -20.36 15.72 -12.42
C ILE A 305 -21.67 16.46 -12.66
N PHE A 306 -22.21 17.15 -11.66
CA PHE A 306 -23.41 17.96 -11.81
C PHE A 306 -23.26 19.04 -12.88
N ASN A 307 -22.11 19.69 -13.00
CA ASN A 307 -21.84 20.67 -14.05
C ASN A 307 -21.90 20.06 -15.46
N ILE A 308 -21.54 18.78 -15.60
CA ILE A 308 -21.68 18.04 -16.86
C ILE A 308 -23.16 17.83 -17.21
N TYR A 309 -23.96 17.38 -16.22
CA TYR A 309 -25.39 17.13 -16.43
C TYR A 309 -26.22 18.42 -16.54
N LYS A 310 -25.78 19.54 -15.97
CA LYS A 310 -26.48 20.82 -15.98
C LYS A 310 -26.84 21.33 -17.38
N LYS A 311 -26.05 20.91 -18.40
CA LYS A 311 -26.34 21.27 -19.80
C LYS A 311 -27.62 20.62 -20.37
N TYR A 312 -28.14 19.57 -19.75
CA TYR A 312 -29.35 18.88 -20.15
C TYR A 312 -30.56 19.44 -19.40
N THR A 313 -30.86 20.72 -19.64
CA THR A 313 -31.89 21.52 -18.94
C THR A 313 -33.28 20.93 -19.05
N GLU A 314 -33.57 20.24 -20.14
CA GLU A 314 -34.86 19.57 -20.40
C GLU A 314 -35.23 18.52 -19.36
N PHE A 315 -34.23 18.00 -18.59
CA PHE A 315 -34.44 16.99 -17.56
C PHE A 315 -34.37 17.52 -16.13
N ASN A 316 -34.25 18.85 -15.97
CA ASN A 316 -34.13 19.53 -14.67
C ASN A 316 -33.12 18.82 -13.71
N PRO A 317 -31.82 18.76 -14.07
CA PRO A 317 -30.84 18.11 -13.21
C PRO A 317 -30.77 18.73 -11.81
N VAL A 318 -30.65 17.89 -10.77
CA VAL A 318 -30.52 18.33 -9.38
C VAL A 318 -29.35 17.64 -8.68
N LEU A 319 -28.66 18.41 -7.84
CA LEU A 319 -27.58 17.91 -6.97
C LEU A 319 -28.08 17.73 -5.55
N ILE A 320 -27.93 16.53 -4.99
CA ILE A 320 -28.28 16.23 -3.60
C ILE A 320 -27.01 15.84 -2.83
N THR A 321 -26.75 16.57 -1.75
CA THR A 321 -25.64 16.28 -0.83
C THR A 321 -26.11 16.27 0.62
N CYS A 322 -25.28 15.73 1.54
CA CYS A 322 -25.60 15.71 2.98
C CYS A 322 -25.75 17.12 3.60
N LYS A 323 -25.23 18.15 2.97
CA LYS A 323 -25.29 19.54 3.42
C LYS A 323 -26.51 20.30 2.91
N GLU A 324 -27.40 19.64 2.14
CA GLU A 324 -28.56 20.29 1.53
C GLU A 324 -29.68 20.51 2.59
N LYS A 325 -30.01 21.77 2.84
CA LYS A 325 -31.04 22.18 3.82
C LYS A 325 -32.48 21.86 3.38
N LYS A 326 -32.74 21.86 2.07
CA LYS A 326 -34.05 21.63 1.48
C LYS A 326 -34.30 20.22 0.98
N LYS A 327 -33.56 19.25 1.54
CA LYS A 327 -33.50 17.85 1.07
C LYS A 327 -34.90 17.24 0.89
N ASN A 328 -35.81 17.38 1.86
CA ASN A 328 -37.14 16.76 1.82
C ASN A 328 -37.99 17.33 0.68
N SER A 329 -37.94 18.64 0.44
CA SER A 329 -38.65 19.28 -0.66
C SER A 329 -38.13 18.82 -2.03
N ILE A 330 -36.81 18.69 -2.18
CA ILE A 330 -36.18 18.16 -3.41
C ILE A 330 -36.59 16.69 -3.63
N ILE A 331 -36.62 15.88 -2.60
CA ILE A 331 -37.07 14.47 -2.67
C ILE A 331 -38.52 14.39 -3.14
N GLU A 332 -39.40 15.26 -2.66
CA GLU A 332 -40.81 15.34 -3.15
C GLU A 332 -40.87 15.73 -4.63
N GLN A 333 -40.09 16.72 -5.05
CA GLN A 333 -40.02 17.12 -6.46
C GLN A 333 -39.51 15.98 -7.37
N ILE A 334 -38.57 15.17 -6.90
CA ILE A 334 -38.13 13.96 -7.62
C ILE A 334 -39.25 12.93 -7.68
N LYS A 335 -39.96 12.64 -6.58
CA LYS A 335 -41.10 11.73 -6.56
C LYS A 335 -42.23 12.16 -7.51
N ASN A 336 -42.43 13.46 -7.64
CA ASN A 336 -43.42 14.03 -8.56
C ASN A 336 -42.91 14.11 -10.02
N GLY A 337 -41.68 13.64 -10.28
CA GLY A 337 -41.13 13.54 -11.63
C GLY A 337 -40.61 14.86 -12.20
N TYR A 338 -40.50 15.94 -11.39
CA TYR A 338 -39.99 17.23 -11.84
C TYR A 338 -38.49 17.17 -12.20
N HIS A 339 -37.69 16.44 -11.43
CA HIS A 339 -36.29 16.18 -11.72
C HIS A 339 -36.12 14.78 -12.32
N LYS A 340 -35.56 14.70 -13.53
CA LYS A 340 -35.26 13.43 -14.23
C LYS A 340 -33.82 12.99 -14.11
N ILE A 341 -32.92 13.88 -13.72
CA ILE A 341 -31.50 13.59 -13.47
C ILE A 341 -31.18 14.03 -12.05
N VAL A 342 -30.65 13.10 -11.27
CA VAL A 342 -30.24 13.30 -9.88
C VAL A 342 -28.77 12.96 -9.72
N VAL A 343 -27.95 13.94 -9.36
CA VAL A 343 -26.54 13.72 -9.01
C VAL A 343 -26.42 13.65 -7.49
N CYS A 344 -25.79 12.63 -6.96
CA CYS A 344 -25.70 12.46 -5.51
C CYS A 344 -24.36 11.86 -5.03
N VAL A 345 -24.10 12.04 -3.72
CA VAL A 345 -23.03 11.37 -2.97
C VAL A 345 -23.73 10.52 -1.93
N ASP A 346 -23.54 9.21 -1.91
CA ASP A 346 -24.01 8.22 -0.90
C ASP A 346 -25.40 8.45 -0.24
N MET A 347 -26.04 9.56 -0.50
CA MET A 347 -27.20 10.09 0.25
C MET A 347 -28.54 9.47 -0.08
N LEU A 348 -28.66 8.90 -1.27
CA LEU A 348 -29.85 8.10 -1.63
C LEU A 348 -29.67 6.65 -1.17
N GLY A 349 -28.76 6.48 -0.17
CA GLY A 349 -28.54 5.26 0.54
C GLY A 349 -29.81 4.71 1.16
N GLU A 350 -29.79 4.37 2.39
CA GLU A 350 -30.91 3.71 3.09
C GLU A 350 -32.17 4.59 3.15
N GLY A 351 -33.35 3.99 2.89
CA GLY A 351 -34.65 4.62 3.05
C GLY A 351 -35.22 5.39 1.87
N PHE A 352 -34.55 5.50 0.72
CA PHE A 352 -35.12 6.12 -0.47
C PHE A 352 -35.68 5.05 -1.44
N ASP A 353 -36.96 4.96 -1.52
CA ASP A 353 -37.70 4.01 -2.39
C ASP A 353 -38.42 4.74 -3.51
N LEU A 354 -37.91 4.66 -4.73
CA LEU A 354 -38.49 5.25 -5.92
C LEU A 354 -38.40 4.24 -7.08
N PRO A 355 -39.51 3.60 -7.48
CA PRO A 355 -39.52 2.57 -8.53
C PRO A 355 -39.10 3.07 -9.92
N GLU A 356 -39.30 4.36 -10.19
CA GLU A 356 -38.97 5.03 -11.44
C GLU A 356 -37.46 5.28 -11.59
N LEU A 357 -36.67 5.07 -10.54
CA LEU A 357 -35.21 5.16 -10.56
C LEU A 357 -34.67 3.91 -11.27
N LYS A 358 -34.44 3.98 -12.57
CA LYS A 358 -34.09 2.84 -13.44
C LYS A 358 -32.75 2.97 -14.18
N ILE A 359 -32.16 4.15 -14.21
CA ILE A 359 -30.89 4.37 -14.90
C ILE A 359 -29.85 4.80 -13.86
N ALA A 360 -28.79 3.99 -13.72
CA ALA A 360 -27.68 4.22 -12.78
C ALA A 360 -26.40 4.52 -13.55
N ALA A 361 -25.88 5.74 -13.43
CA ALA A 361 -24.59 6.15 -13.97
C ALA A 361 -23.54 6.17 -12.87
N LEU A 362 -22.56 5.27 -12.96
CA LEU A 362 -21.46 5.16 -12.00
C LEU A 362 -20.24 5.94 -12.49
N HIS A 363 -19.97 7.09 -11.90
CA HIS A 363 -18.83 7.93 -12.23
C HIS A 363 -17.58 7.60 -11.42
N ASP A 364 -17.75 7.11 -10.21
CA ASP A 364 -16.65 6.76 -9.31
C ASP A 364 -16.86 5.36 -8.74
N VAL A 365 -15.75 4.65 -8.50
CA VAL A 365 -15.73 3.30 -7.95
C VAL A 365 -16.03 3.31 -6.45
N HIS A 366 -16.85 2.37 -6.00
CA HIS A 366 -17.08 2.14 -4.57
C HIS A 366 -15.99 1.29 -3.93
N LYS A 367 -15.59 1.70 -2.72
CA LYS A 367 -14.65 0.95 -1.89
C LYS A 367 -15.23 -0.35 -1.32
N SER A 368 -16.56 -0.53 -1.35
CA SER A 368 -17.19 -1.75 -0.85
C SER A 368 -18.26 -2.29 -1.82
N ILE A 369 -18.18 -3.59 -2.04
CA ILE A 369 -19.12 -4.35 -2.85
C ILE A 369 -20.55 -4.25 -2.32
N ASN A 370 -20.71 -4.18 -0.98
CA ASN A 370 -21.98 -4.12 -0.31
C ASN A 370 -22.83 -2.90 -0.71
N ILE A 371 -22.16 -1.74 -0.82
CA ILE A 371 -22.82 -0.49 -1.22
C ILE A 371 -23.26 -0.58 -2.67
N THR A 372 -22.48 -1.23 -3.53
CA THR A 372 -22.84 -1.42 -4.94
C THR A 372 -24.01 -2.40 -5.10
N LEU A 373 -24.05 -3.50 -4.35
CA LEU A 373 -25.16 -4.44 -4.35
C LEU A 373 -26.47 -3.82 -3.85
N GLN A 374 -26.40 -3.01 -2.79
CA GLN A 374 -27.58 -2.28 -2.28
C GLN A 374 -28.05 -1.22 -3.28
N PHE A 375 -27.11 -0.56 -3.93
CA PHE A 375 -27.39 0.40 -4.96
C PHE A 375 -28.13 -0.28 -6.14
N THR A 376 -27.61 -1.40 -6.64
CA THR A 376 -28.23 -2.18 -7.71
C THR A 376 -29.60 -2.73 -7.33
N GLY A 377 -29.77 -3.26 -6.13
CA GLY A 377 -31.02 -3.83 -5.63
C GLY A 377 -32.20 -2.83 -5.56
N ARG A 378 -31.94 -1.53 -5.60
CA ARG A 378 -33.01 -0.51 -5.63
C ARG A 378 -33.62 -0.30 -7.01
N PHE A 379 -32.79 -0.45 -8.05
CA PHE A 379 -33.20 -0.29 -9.44
C PHE A 379 -33.99 -1.51 -9.97
N THR A 380 -33.87 -2.65 -9.31
CA THR A 380 -34.48 -3.92 -9.77
C THR A 380 -35.85 -4.20 -9.22
N ARG A 381 -36.38 -3.33 -8.33
CA ARG A 381 -37.72 -3.53 -7.74
C ARG A 381 -38.83 -3.61 -8.80
N VAL A 382 -39.70 -4.62 -8.65
CA VAL A 382 -40.79 -4.90 -9.58
C VAL A 382 -42.01 -4.05 -9.25
N LYS A 383 -42.37 -3.14 -10.16
CA LYS A 383 -43.74 -2.64 -10.30
C LYS A 383 -44.22 -3.01 -11.72
N SER A 384 -45.46 -3.42 -11.84
CA SER A 384 -46.07 -3.66 -13.15
C SER A 384 -46.00 -2.36 -13.97
N LYS A 385 -45.34 -2.38 -15.13
CA LYS A 385 -45.14 -1.30 -16.10
C LYS A 385 -43.88 -0.44 -15.98
N VAL A 386 -42.96 -0.73 -15.09
CA VAL A 386 -41.65 -0.09 -15.06
C VAL A 386 -40.62 -1.03 -15.69
N GLY A 387 -39.95 -0.61 -16.74
CA GLY A 387 -38.95 -1.40 -17.50
C GLY A 387 -37.79 -1.96 -16.68
N ASN A 388 -36.79 -2.52 -17.35
CA ASN A 388 -35.60 -3.07 -16.74
C ASN A 388 -34.67 -1.98 -16.17
N ALA A 389 -33.88 -2.33 -15.18
CA ALA A 389 -32.85 -1.44 -14.66
C ALA A 389 -31.66 -1.37 -15.62
N LYS A 390 -31.09 -0.18 -15.82
CA LYS A 390 -29.95 0.07 -16.69
C LYS A 390 -28.78 0.61 -15.88
N PHE A 391 -27.63 0.00 -16.06
CA PHE A 391 -26.42 0.32 -15.31
C PHE A 391 -25.30 0.71 -16.27
N ILE A 392 -24.72 1.89 -16.09
CA ILE A 392 -23.67 2.44 -16.94
C ILE A 392 -22.41 2.64 -16.10
N ALA A 393 -21.29 2.10 -16.55
CA ALA A 393 -19.98 2.30 -15.92
C ALA A 393 -18.88 2.23 -16.97
N ASN A 394 -17.78 2.91 -16.70
CA ASN A 394 -16.59 2.81 -17.54
C ASN A 394 -15.75 1.59 -17.14
N ILE A 395 -15.80 0.53 -17.92
CA ILE A 395 -15.03 -0.69 -17.69
C ILE A 395 -13.51 -0.53 -17.97
N ALA A 396 -13.11 0.56 -18.60
CA ALA A 396 -11.71 0.95 -18.69
C ALA A 396 -11.15 1.53 -17.37
N ASP A 397 -11.95 1.62 -16.30
CA ASP A 397 -11.47 1.85 -14.94
C ASP A 397 -11.16 0.52 -14.27
N PRO A 398 -9.88 0.24 -13.86
CA PRO A 398 -9.51 -1.02 -13.22
C PRO A 398 -10.33 -1.34 -11.98
N GLY A 399 -10.69 -0.32 -11.20
CA GLY A 399 -11.51 -0.51 -10.00
C GLY A 399 -12.96 -0.90 -10.31
N VAL A 400 -13.55 -0.41 -11.41
CA VAL A 400 -14.88 -0.83 -11.88
C VAL A 400 -14.85 -2.29 -12.30
N ASN A 401 -13.81 -2.72 -13.02
CA ASN A 401 -13.68 -4.09 -13.47
C ASN A 401 -13.48 -5.07 -12.30
N ASP A 402 -12.66 -4.72 -11.31
CA ASP A 402 -12.51 -5.52 -10.08
C ASP A 402 -13.83 -5.64 -9.32
N MET A 403 -14.59 -4.56 -9.22
CA MET A 403 -15.90 -4.55 -8.60
C MET A 403 -16.91 -5.45 -9.34
N LEU A 404 -16.94 -5.40 -10.66
CA LEU A 404 -17.80 -6.27 -11.46
C LEU A 404 -17.42 -7.74 -11.29
N ASN A 405 -16.14 -8.09 -11.30
CA ASN A 405 -15.68 -9.46 -11.04
C ASN A 405 -16.10 -9.95 -9.65
N MET A 406 -16.00 -9.12 -8.62
CA MET A 406 -16.48 -9.46 -7.28
C MET A 406 -18.01 -9.64 -7.19
N LEU A 407 -18.77 -8.91 -8.02
CA LEU A 407 -20.23 -9.09 -8.13
C LEU A 407 -20.57 -10.42 -8.80
N TYR A 408 -19.79 -10.84 -9.81
CA TYR A 408 -19.95 -12.14 -10.47
C TYR A 408 -19.66 -13.31 -9.53
N ASP A 409 -18.62 -13.21 -8.71
CA ASP A 409 -18.25 -14.25 -7.73
C ASP A 409 -19.32 -14.47 -6.64
N GLN A 410 -20.32 -13.59 -6.54
CA GLN A 410 -21.41 -13.64 -5.57
C GLN A 410 -22.78 -14.04 -6.18
N ASP A 411 -22.78 -14.80 -7.28
CA ASP A 411 -23.99 -15.33 -7.95
C ASP A 411 -24.97 -14.28 -8.54
N ALA A 412 -24.49 -13.12 -8.94
CA ALA A 412 -25.32 -12.19 -9.73
C ALA A 412 -25.37 -12.67 -11.18
N ASP A 413 -26.58 -13.01 -11.68
CA ASP A 413 -26.78 -13.49 -13.06
C ASP A 413 -26.58 -12.35 -14.09
N TRP A 414 -25.41 -12.40 -14.73
CA TRP A 414 -25.03 -11.51 -15.83
C TRP A 414 -24.86 -12.32 -17.12
N ASN A 415 -25.85 -13.05 -17.50
CA ASN A 415 -25.89 -14.13 -18.50
C ASN A 415 -25.19 -13.88 -19.85
N ARG A 416 -24.77 -12.68 -20.18
CA ARG A 416 -24.19 -12.38 -21.49
C ARG A 416 -22.66 -12.54 -21.55
N VAL A 417 -21.97 -12.27 -20.45
CA VAL A 417 -20.50 -12.31 -20.39
C VAL A 417 -19.98 -13.75 -20.25
N ILE A 418 -20.78 -14.63 -19.65
CA ILE A 418 -20.39 -16.04 -19.38
C ILE A 418 -20.21 -16.85 -20.67
N ARG A 419 -20.98 -16.58 -21.73
CA ARG A 419 -20.86 -17.32 -23.00
C ARG A 419 -19.56 -17.04 -23.75
N GLU A 420 -19.02 -15.80 -23.68
CA GLU A 420 -17.74 -15.45 -24.34
C GLU A 420 -16.54 -16.03 -23.59
N ILE A 421 -16.64 -16.17 -22.26
CA ILE A 421 -15.59 -16.78 -21.42
C ILE A 421 -15.47 -18.29 -21.67
N GLY A 422 -16.60 -18.97 -21.91
CA GLY A 422 -16.64 -20.42 -22.17
C GLY A 422 -15.88 -20.83 -23.43
N ALA A 423 -16.08 -20.12 -24.55
CA ALA A 423 -15.39 -20.39 -25.80
C ALA A 423 -13.87 -20.17 -25.69
N LYS A 424 -13.44 -19.15 -24.96
CA LYS A 424 -12.02 -18.87 -24.70
C LYS A 424 -11.36 -19.96 -23.85
N LYS A 425 -12.05 -20.47 -22.83
CA LYS A 425 -11.54 -21.56 -21.97
C LYS A 425 -11.27 -22.86 -22.73
N ILE A 426 -12.14 -23.20 -23.69
CA ILE A 426 -11.97 -24.42 -24.52
C ILE A 426 -10.72 -24.31 -25.40
N ASN A 427 -10.50 -23.17 -26.01
CA ASN A 427 -9.30 -22.94 -26.83
C ASN A 427 -8.01 -22.92 -25.98
N ASP A 428 -8.04 -22.30 -24.81
CA ASP A 428 -6.94 -22.30 -23.87
C ASP A 428 -6.59 -23.72 -23.39
N GLU A 429 -7.59 -24.57 -23.14
CA GLU A 429 -7.37 -25.98 -22.74
C GLU A 429 -6.70 -26.78 -23.86
N LYS A 430 -7.10 -26.57 -25.10
CA LYS A 430 -6.48 -27.25 -26.25
C LYS A 430 -5.01 -26.87 -26.40
N LEU A 431 -4.68 -25.58 -26.30
CA LEU A 431 -3.30 -25.08 -26.33
C LEU A 431 -2.47 -25.64 -25.18
N TYR A 432 -3.07 -25.81 -24.01
CA TYR A 432 -2.39 -26.38 -22.85
C TYR A 432 -2.11 -27.87 -23.04
N GLN A 433 -3.04 -28.63 -23.67
CA GLN A 433 -2.83 -30.03 -23.97
C GLN A 433 -1.67 -30.22 -24.98
N ASP A 434 -1.62 -29.40 -26.03
CA ASP A 434 -0.51 -29.41 -26.99
C ASP A 434 0.84 -29.08 -26.32
N PHE A 435 0.85 -28.13 -25.39
CA PHE A 435 2.02 -27.81 -24.59
C PHE A 435 2.49 -28.99 -23.71
N ARG A 436 1.56 -29.75 -23.12
CA ARG A 436 1.87 -30.92 -22.28
C ARG A 436 2.58 -32.03 -23.06
N GLN A 437 2.24 -32.22 -24.31
CA GLN A 437 2.81 -33.30 -25.13
C GLN A 437 4.34 -33.16 -25.35
N GLY A 438 4.88 -31.95 -25.19
CA GLY A 438 6.32 -31.69 -25.29
C GLY A 438 7.15 -32.10 -24.08
N PHE A 439 6.52 -32.53 -22.98
CA PHE A 439 7.20 -32.96 -21.77
C PHE A 439 7.29 -34.48 -21.65
N ASP A 440 8.34 -34.96 -21.01
CA ASP A 440 8.47 -36.38 -20.68
C ASP A 440 7.55 -36.70 -19.47
N THR A 441 6.35 -37.17 -19.77
CA THR A 441 5.33 -37.47 -18.74
C THR A 441 5.51 -38.86 -18.12
N THR A 442 6.43 -39.67 -18.62
CA THR A 442 6.69 -41.00 -18.08
C THR A 442 7.48 -40.95 -16.76
N THR A 443 8.24 -39.90 -16.55
CA THR A 443 9.14 -39.76 -15.39
C THR A 443 8.73 -38.66 -14.39
N SER A 444 7.80 -37.77 -14.74
CA SER A 444 7.40 -36.65 -13.90
C SER A 444 5.89 -36.45 -13.80
N LYS A 445 5.42 -36.22 -12.58
CA LYS A 445 4.03 -35.86 -12.29
C LYS A 445 3.77 -34.37 -12.20
N LEU A 446 4.80 -33.51 -12.31
CA LEU A 446 4.69 -32.06 -12.13
C LEU A 446 3.66 -31.42 -13.08
N ILE A 447 3.65 -31.82 -14.32
CA ILE A 447 2.73 -31.28 -15.33
C ILE A 447 1.30 -31.79 -15.10
N ASP A 448 1.16 -33.08 -14.71
CA ASP A 448 -0.14 -33.71 -14.50
C ASP A 448 -0.86 -33.17 -13.25
N GLN A 449 -0.12 -32.60 -12.30
CA GLN A 449 -0.69 -31.98 -11.12
C GLN A 449 -1.34 -30.60 -11.38
N GLY A 450 -1.37 -30.13 -12.62
CA GLY A 450 -2.00 -28.86 -12.99
C GLY A 450 -1.36 -27.66 -12.28
N LEU A 451 -0.03 -27.53 -12.37
CA LEU A 451 0.71 -26.44 -11.74
C LEU A 451 0.21 -25.07 -12.18
N VAL A 452 -0.13 -24.25 -11.20
CA VAL A 452 -0.60 -22.87 -11.38
C VAL A 452 0.32 -21.93 -10.57
N PRO A 453 1.56 -21.70 -11.03
CA PRO A 453 2.50 -20.82 -10.35
C PRO A 453 2.00 -19.38 -10.31
N LYS A 454 2.43 -18.64 -9.30
CA LYS A 454 2.28 -17.18 -9.30
C LYS A 454 3.10 -16.60 -10.45
N VAL A 455 2.49 -15.68 -11.20
CA VAL A 455 3.16 -15.07 -12.35
C VAL A 455 4.26 -14.13 -11.84
N SER A 456 5.50 -14.60 -11.96
CA SER A 456 6.68 -13.79 -11.63
C SER A 456 7.93 -14.33 -12.36
N THR A 457 8.90 -13.46 -12.57
CA THR A 457 10.18 -13.84 -13.19
C THR A 457 11.31 -12.91 -12.77
N VAL A 458 12.55 -13.43 -12.87
CA VAL A 458 13.78 -12.66 -12.96
C VAL A 458 14.37 -12.95 -14.33
N ILE A 459 14.85 -11.93 -15.02
CA ILE A 459 15.27 -12.03 -16.42
C ILE A 459 16.80 -11.87 -16.51
N TYR A 460 17.41 -12.66 -17.39
CA TYR A 460 18.85 -12.63 -17.67
C TYR A 460 19.10 -12.52 -19.16
N LYS A 461 20.01 -11.63 -19.56
CA LYS A 461 20.56 -11.57 -20.92
C LYS A 461 21.59 -12.69 -21.09
N VAL A 462 21.52 -13.43 -22.21
CA VAL A 462 22.40 -14.55 -22.52
C VAL A 462 23.36 -14.14 -23.61
N SER A 463 24.63 -14.52 -23.47
CA SER A 463 25.60 -14.33 -24.54
C SER A 463 25.27 -15.23 -25.75
N SER A 464 25.50 -14.76 -26.98
CA SER A 464 25.34 -15.55 -28.21
C SER A 464 26.17 -16.84 -28.24
N LYS A 465 27.20 -16.94 -27.41
CA LYS A 465 28.08 -18.11 -27.25
C LYS A 465 27.64 -19.05 -26.10
N SER A 466 26.57 -18.74 -25.43
CA SER A 466 26.10 -19.54 -24.29
C SER A 466 25.47 -20.85 -24.76
N ILE A 467 25.79 -21.95 -24.06
CA ILE A 467 25.25 -23.27 -24.32
C ILE A 467 24.24 -23.62 -23.25
N TRP A 468 23.01 -23.90 -23.69
CA TRP A 468 21.93 -24.33 -22.82
C TRP A 468 22.13 -25.79 -22.35
N LYS A 469 22.32 -25.95 -21.04
CA LYS A 469 22.58 -27.25 -20.38
C LYS A 469 21.63 -27.45 -19.19
N PRO A 470 20.35 -27.77 -19.44
CA PRO A 470 19.33 -27.87 -18.39
C PRO A 470 19.69 -28.90 -17.31
N GLN A 471 20.42 -29.96 -17.64
CA GLN A 471 20.83 -31.02 -16.70
C GLN A 471 21.71 -30.48 -15.54
N LYS A 472 22.38 -29.34 -15.72
CA LYS A 472 23.20 -28.71 -14.67
C LYS A 472 22.39 -28.02 -13.56
N PHE A 473 21.05 -28.08 -13.59
CA PHE A 473 20.20 -27.60 -12.50
C PHE A 473 20.56 -28.28 -11.16
N SER A 474 21.04 -29.52 -11.18
CA SER A 474 21.46 -30.25 -9.98
C SER A 474 22.55 -29.55 -9.17
N ASN A 475 23.32 -28.64 -9.78
CA ASN A 475 24.39 -27.90 -9.10
C ASN A 475 23.91 -26.98 -7.96
N ILE A 476 22.61 -26.67 -7.90
CA ILE A 476 22.04 -25.86 -6.80
C ILE A 476 21.49 -26.71 -5.65
N ILE A 477 21.46 -28.03 -5.81
CA ILE A 477 20.98 -28.97 -4.78
C ILE A 477 22.12 -29.18 -3.80
N ASP A 478 21.93 -28.76 -2.58
CA ASP A 478 22.89 -28.88 -1.49
C ASP A 478 22.57 -30.05 -0.55
N LYS A 479 23.43 -30.26 0.45
CA LYS A 479 23.29 -31.38 1.44
C LYS A 479 21.99 -31.30 2.26
N ASN A 480 21.34 -30.13 2.29
CA ASN A 480 20.10 -29.91 3.05
C ASN A 480 18.87 -29.87 2.13
N SER A 481 19.02 -30.32 0.90
CA SER A 481 17.97 -30.28 -0.11
C SER A 481 17.90 -31.61 -0.86
N GLU A 482 16.69 -32.03 -1.22
CA GLU A 482 16.40 -33.23 -1.99
C GLU A 482 15.65 -32.84 -3.26
N LEU A 483 16.04 -33.40 -4.41
CA LEU A 483 15.25 -33.31 -5.63
C LEU A 483 14.00 -34.17 -5.46
N VAL A 484 12.84 -33.56 -5.67
CA VAL A 484 11.56 -34.28 -5.58
C VAL A 484 11.12 -34.76 -6.95
N ASP A 485 11.16 -33.86 -7.93
CA ASP A 485 10.72 -34.16 -9.29
C ASP A 485 11.31 -33.15 -10.29
N PHE A 486 11.50 -33.53 -11.54
CA PHE A 486 11.93 -32.63 -12.61
C PHE A 486 11.39 -33.09 -13.95
N THR A 487 11.19 -32.14 -14.87
CA THR A 487 10.85 -32.41 -16.26
C THR A 487 11.36 -31.29 -17.17
N TYR A 488 11.58 -31.63 -18.44
CA TYR A 488 12.13 -30.69 -19.42
C TYR A 488 11.40 -30.79 -20.75
N ASN A 489 10.93 -29.69 -21.27
CA ASN A 489 10.37 -29.57 -22.60
C ASN A 489 11.49 -29.06 -23.55
N ARG A 490 11.94 -29.91 -24.45
CA ARG A 490 13.04 -29.60 -25.40
C ARG A 490 12.63 -28.56 -26.44
N ASP A 491 11.42 -28.66 -26.94
CA ASP A 491 10.91 -27.82 -28.03
C ASP A 491 10.69 -26.38 -27.56
N LYS A 492 10.16 -26.22 -26.36
CA LYS A 492 9.90 -24.93 -25.73
C LYS A 492 11.04 -24.45 -24.84
N MET A 493 12.14 -25.22 -24.68
CA MET A 493 13.27 -24.87 -23.83
C MET A 493 12.89 -24.51 -22.38
N VAL A 494 11.98 -25.28 -21.78
CA VAL A 494 11.46 -25.06 -20.43
C VAL A 494 11.86 -26.18 -19.50
N LEU A 495 12.53 -25.84 -18.42
CA LEU A 495 12.89 -26.73 -17.32
C LEU A 495 11.97 -26.44 -16.13
N LEU A 496 11.38 -27.50 -15.56
CA LEU A 496 10.64 -27.46 -14.31
C LEU A 496 11.24 -28.49 -13.34
N PHE A 497 11.42 -28.08 -12.10
CA PHE A 497 11.80 -29.02 -11.04
C PHE A 497 11.35 -28.51 -9.69
N SER A 498 11.19 -29.43 -8.74
CA SER A 498 10.86 -29.14 -7.36
C SER A 498 11.89 -29.71 -6.40
N ILE A 499 12.20 -28.93 -5.37
CA ILE A 499 13.18 -29.27 -4.32
C ILE A 499 12.47 -29.23 -2.98
N LYS A 500 12.75 -30.21 -2.14
CA LYS A 500 12.42 -30.23 -0.73
C LYS A 500 13.66 -29.81 0.06
N SER A 501 13.57 -28.75 0.85
CA SER A 501 14.70 -28.22 1.62
C SER A 501 14.41 -28.29 3.11
N TYR A 502 15.44 -28.60 3.87
CA TYR A 502 15.43 -28.69 5.33
C TYR A 502 16.24 -27.54 5.91
N ARG A 503 15.59 -26.66 6.68
CA ARG A 503 16.22 -25.46 7.23
C ARG A 503 16.16 -25.49 8.75
N SER A 504 17.25 -25.08 9.40
CA SER A 504 17.21 -24.83 10.85
C SER A 504 16.28 -23.65 11.15
N VAL A 505 15.50 -23.77 12.21
CA VAL A 505 14.63 -22.68 12.67
C VAL A 505 15.43 -21.65 13.47
N SER A 506 15.14 -20.37 13.26
CA SER A 506 15.89 -19.27 13.92
C SER A 506 15.60 -19.13 15.41
N TRP A 507 14.48 -19.68 15.89
CA TRP A 507 14.01 -19.57 17.26
C TRP A 507 14.46 -20.73 18.18
N SER A 508 15.16 -21.73 17.64
CA SER A 508 15.68 -22.88 18.41
C SER A 508 17.11 -23.20 18.02
N THR A 509 17.92 -23.56 19.01
CA THR A 509 19.27 -24.09 18.83
C THR A 509 19.30 -25.62 18.63
N CYS A 510 18.16 -26.30 18.79
CA CYS A 510 18.01 -27.72 18.57
C CYS A 510 18.12 -28.06 17.09
N GLN A 511 19.13 -28.87 16.72
CA GLN A 511 19.40 -29.24 15.33
C GLN A 511 18.35 -30.20 14.74
N ASP A 512 17.59 -30.89 15.59
CA ASP A 512 16.54 -31.83 15.17
C ASP A 512 15.25 -31.13 14.75
N ILE A 513 15.06 -29.87 15.16
CA ILE A 513 13.92 -29.06 14.75
C ILE A 513 14.28 -28.36 13.45
N ARG A 514 13.63 -28.77 12.36
CA ARG A 514 13.86 -28.21 11.02
C ARG A 514 12.56 -27.80 10.37
N ASP A 515 12.59 -26.67 9.71
CA ASP A 515 11.53 -26.23 8.81
C ASP A 515 11.69 -26.95 7.46
N ILE A 516 10.58 -27.42 6.90
CA ILE A 516 10.56 -28.10 5.61
C ILE A 516 9.89 -27.17 4.61
N SER A 517 10.60 -26.80 3.55
CA SER A 517 10.03 -26.06 2.43
C SER A 517 10.05 -26.86 1.15
N TRP A 518 9.00 -26.68 0.36
CA TRP A 518 8.87 -27.23 -0.99
C TRP A 518 8.94 -26.08 -1.97
N ASP A 519 9.94 -26.10 -2.84
CA ASP A 519 10.21 -24.99 -3.73
C ASP A 519 10.13 -25.45 -5.19
N LEU A 520 9.34 -24.71 -5.99
CA LEU A 520 9.22 -24.89 -7.41
C LEU A 520 10.14 -23.94 -8.15
N TYR A 521 10.84 -24.48 -9.15
CA TYR A 521 11.67 -23.70 -10.07
C TYR A 521 11.19 -23.92 -11.51
N ILE A 522 11.07 -22.82 -12.25
CA ILE A 522 10.75 -22.82 -13.67
C ILE A 522 11.80 -21.97 -14.37
N VAL A 523 12.50 -22.52 -15.36
CA VAL A 523 13.49 -21.79 -16.15
C VAL A 523 13.16 -21.96 -17.62
N TYR A 524 13.03 -20.83 -18.31
CA TYR A 524 12.66 -20.76 -19.72
C TYR A 524 13.70 -19.94 -20.52
N LEU A 525 14.16 -20.49 -21.63
CA LEU A 525 15.04 -19.78 -22.57
C LEU A 525 14.27 -19.39 -23.82
N ASN A 526 14.13 -18.08 -24.05
CA ASN A 526 13.71 -17.55 -25.33
C ASN A 526 14.97 -17.22 -26.18
N LYS A 527 15.23 -18.02 -27.20
CA LYS A 527 16.41 -17.86 -28.08
C LYS A 527 16.32 -16.62 -28.96
N GLU A 528 15.13 -16.25 -29.42
CA GLU A 528 14.93 -15.12 -30.32
C GLU A 528 15.23 -13.79 -29.60
N LEU A 529 14.78 -13.67 -28.35
CA LEU A 529 15.04 -12.50 -27.52
C LEU A 529 16.43 -12.55 -26.86
N GLY A 530 17.10 -13.70 -26.82
CA GLY A 530 18.36 -13.89 -26.10
C GLY A 530 18.20 -13.74 -24.58
N LEU A 531 17.05 -14.18 -24.04
CA LEU A 531 16.69 -14.01 -22.65
C LEU A 531 16.39 -15.36 -21.96
N VAL A 532 16.82 -15.46 -20.70
CA VAL A 532 16.41 -16.52 -19.80
C VAL A 532 15.49 -15.93 -18.75
N PHE A 533 14.33 -16.56 -18.56
CA PHE A 533 13.34 -16.23 -17.55
C PHE A 533 13.39 -17.29 -16.46
N ALA A 534 13.51 -16.86 -15.23
CA ALA A 534 13.57 -17.76 -14.07
C ALA A 534 12.53 -17.38 -13.02
N HIS A 535 11.72 -18.36 -12.64
CA HIS A 535 10.76 -18.28 -11.54
C HIS A 535 11.19 -19.23 -10.43
N SER A 536 11.06 -18.79 -9.19
CA SER A 536 11.20 -19.64 -8.02
C SER A 536 10.24 -19.21 -6.92
N SER A 537 9.67 -20.18 -6.24
CA SER A 537 8.97 -19.97 -4.96
C SER A 537 9.94 -19.76 -3.79
N CYS A 538 11.21 -20.17 -3.95
CA CYS A 538 12.24 -20.02 -2.95
C CYS A 538 12.72 -18.57 -2.79
N LYS A 539 13.01 -18.16 -1.57
CA LYS A 539 13.52 -16.82 -1.24
C LYS A 539 15.06 -16.75 -1.15
N ASP A 540 15.78 -17.84 -1.33
CA ASP A 540 17.20 -17.98 -0.94
C ASP A 540 18.23 -17.44 -1.96
N GLY A 541 17.81 -16.75 -2.99
CA GLY A 541 18.75 -16.13 -3.94
C GLY A 541 19.52 -17.10 -4.85
N LYS A 542 19.19 -18.40 -4.85
CA LYS A 542 19.86 -19.42 -5.68
C LYS A 542 19.59 -19.32 -7.19
N ILE A 543 18.65 -18.44 -7.60
CA ILE A 543 18.22 -18.31 -9.00
C ILE A 543 19.39 -17.91 -9.91
N SER A 544 20.24 -16.96 -9.51
CA SER A 544 21.37 -16.52 -10.36
C SER A 544 22.36 -17.66 -10.60
N LYS A 545 22.74 -18.38 -9.56
CA LYS A 545 23.61 -19.57 -9.66
C LYS A 545 22.99 -20.66 -10.54
N LEU A 546 21.67 -20.87 -10.43
CA LEU A 546 20.94 -21.81 -11.27
C LEU A 546 21.04 -21.43 -12.73
N VAL A 547 20.73 -20.17 -13.07
CA VAL A 547 20.74 -19.71 -14.47
C VAL A 547 22.15 -19.74 -15.05
N GLU A 548 23.16 -19.35 -14.27
CA GLU A 548 24.58 -19.46 -14.68
C GLU A 548 25.02 -20.92 -14.93
N SER A 549 24.60 -21.83 -14.08
CA SER A 549 24.90 -23.27 -14.26
C SER A 549 24.30 -23.82 -15.55
N ILE A 550 23.08 -23.39 -15.90
CA ILE A 550 22.31 -23.90 -17.06
C ILE A 550 22.72 -23.18 -18.34
N ALA A 551 22.87 -21.85 -18.30
CA ALA A 551 23.04 -21.02 -19.49
C ALA A 551 24.46 -20.44 -19.65
N GLY A 552 25.37 -20.68 -18.72
CA GLY A 552 26.74 -20.14 -18.75
C GLY A 552 26.77 -18.66 -18.33
N LYS A 553 27.61 -17.87 -18.96
CA LYS A 553 27.77 -16.45 -18.64
C LYS A 553 26.50 -15.67 -18.99
N VAL A 554 25.82 -15.17 -17.97
CA VAL A 554 24.56 -14.40 -18.08
C VAL A 554 24.70 -13.05 -17.37
N GLN A 555 23.87 -12.09 -17.74
CA GLN A 555 23.77 -10.79 -17.08
C GLN A 555 22.33 -10.59 -16.60
N LYS A 556 22.15 -10.45 -15.31
CA LYS A 556 20.84 -10.15 -14.73
C LYS A 556 20.35 -8.78 -15.19
N ILE A 557 19.08 -8.70 -15.55
CA ILE A 557 18.41 -7.43 -15.85
C ILE A 557 17.91 -6.85 -14.52
N ASN A 558 18.39 -5.67 -14.19
CA ASN A 558 18.04 -4.94 -12.98
C ASN A 558 18.07 -3.42 -13.26
N GLY A 559 17.87 -2.61 -12.24
CA GLY A 559 17.89 -1.16 -12.38
C GLY A 559 16.67 -0.62 -13.14
N GLU A 560 16.89 0.45 -13.88
CA GLU A 560 15.82 1.19 -14.56
C GLU A 560 15.18 0.41 -15.72
N GLU A 561 15.92 -0.46 -16.37
CA GLU A 561 15.43 -1.27 -17.49
C GLU A 561 14.18 -2.10 -17.15
N VAL A 562 14.07 -2.55 -15.90
CA VAL A 562 12.99 -3.41 -15.44
C VAL A 562 11.63 -2.73 -15.57
N PHE A 563 11.58 -1.42 -15.42
CA PHE A 563 10.33 -0.66 -15.51
C PHE A 563 9.76 -0.58 -16.92
N ARG A 564 10.54 -0.92 -17.97
CA ARG A 564 10.01 -1.09 -19.32
C ARG A 564 8.86 -2.10 -19.38
N ALA A 565 8.84 -3.09 -18.47
CA ALA A 565 7.75 -4.05 -18.37
C ALA A 565 6.37 -3.40 -18.15
N MET A 566 6.32 -2.22 -17.54
CA MET A 566 5.07 -1.47 -17.29
C MET A 566 4.58 -0.68 -18.51
N SER A 567 5.35 -0.62 -19.59
CA SER A 567 4.95 0.05 -20.83
C SER A 567 3.76 -0.67 -21.48
N GLY A 568 2.93 0.11 -22.19
CA GLY A 568 1.75 -0.42 -22.88
C GLY A 568 0.52 -0.63 -22.01
N PHE A 569 0.66 -0.50 -20.69
CA PHE A 569 -0.50 -0.44 -19.80
C PHE A 569 -1.16 0.92 -19.89
N LYS A 570 -2.48 0.92 -19.99
CA LYS A 570 -3.29 2.13 -19.94
C LYS A 570 -3.93 2.27 -18.56
N ARG A 571 -4.05 3.51 -18.09
CA ARG A 571 -4.74 3.82 -16.83
C ARG A 571 -4.17 3.08 -15.62
N LEU A 572 -2.83 3.10 -15.51
CA LEU A 572 -2.14 2.51 -14.36
C LEU A 572 -2.55 3.22 -13.05
N LYS A 573 -3.09 2.45 -12.12
CA LYS A 573 -3.32 2.86 -10.73
C LYS A 573 -2.30 2.17 -9.84
N PHE A 574 -1.39 2.96 -9.29
CA PHE A 574 -0.34 2.43 -8.44
C PHE A 574 -0.89 2.09 -7.05
N GLN A 575 -0.79 0.83 -6.68
CA GLN A 575 -1.19 0.36 -5.34
C GLN A 575 -0.03 0.38 -4.36
N ASN A 576 1.18 0.09 -4.84
CA ASN A 576 2.41 0.17 -4.05
C ASN A 576 3.47 0.95 -4.84
N VAL A 577 4.02 1.97 -4.19
CA VAL A 577 5.13 2.76 -4.71
C VAL A 577 6.24 2.80 -3.68
N GLY A 578 7.34 2.13 -3.97
CA GLY A 578 8.57 2.18 -3.20
C GLY A 578 9.56 3.14 -3.84
N LEU A 579 10.05 4.08 -3.07
CA LEU A 579 10.98 5.12 -3.49
C LEU A 579 12.30 5.01 -2.72
N ASN A 580 13.42 5.07 -3.44
CA ASN A 580 14.75 5.20 -2.85
C ASN A 580 15.13 6.68 -2.75
N LYS A 581 15.48 7.11 -1.53
CA LYS A 581 16.01 8.44 -1.24
C LYS A 581 17.47 8.29 -0.81
N ASP A 582 18.36 8.24 -1.77
CA ASP A 582 19.76 7.85 -1.54
C ASP A 582 20.51 8.84 -0.62
N ARG A 583 20.02 10.06 -0.51
CA ARG A 583 20.65 11.15 0.28
C ARG A 583 19.99 11.44 1.61
N LYS A 584 18.89 10.72 2.00
CA LYS A 584 18.17 11.00 3.24
C LYS A 584 18.45 9.97 4.30
N LYS A 585 18.33 10.35 5.56
CA LYS A 585 18.36 9.43 6.70
C LYS A 585 17.36 8.29 6.52
N LEU A 586 16.17 8.58 6.01
CA LEU A 586 15.18 7.60 5.59
C LEU A 586 15.40 7.27 4.12
N ARG A 587 16.21 6.26 3.84
CA ARG A 587 16.65 5.91 2.48
C ARG A 587 15.60 5.20 1.62
N TYR A 588 14.54 4.68 2.22
CA TYR A 588 13.47 3.98 1.52
C TYR A 588 12.12 4.28 2.13
N ILE A 589 11.16 4.64 1.29
CA ILE A 589 9.76 4.87 1.68
C ILE A 589 8.88 4.03 0.78
N MET A 590 7.85 3.41 1.36
CA MET A 590 6.82 2.71 0.61
C MET A 590 5.45 3.32 0.90
N TYR A 591 4.77 3.73 -0.16
CA TYR A 591 3.38 4.16 -0.15
C TYR A 591 2.50 3.00 -0.60
N THR A 592 1.43 2.75 0.13
CA THR A 592 0.48 1.67 -0.17
C THR A 592 -0.95 2.20 -0.11
N GLY A 593 -1.75 1.90 -1.12
CA GLY A 593 -3.15 2.35 -1.23
C GLY A 593 -3.80 1.88 -2.51
N THR A 594 -4.98 2.39 -2.81
CA THR A 594 -5.72 2.06 -4.04
C THR A 594 -5.22 2.81 -5.27
N ASP A 595 -4.78 4.07 -5.06
CA ASP A 595 -4.10 4.90 -6.06
C ASP A 595 -3.16 5.83 -5.30
N THR A 596 -1.89 5.42 -5.19
CA THR A 596 -0.90 6.09 -4.34
C THR A 596 -0.22 7.25 -5.05
N GLN A 597 -0.26 7.31 -6.37
CA GLN A 597 0.47 8.32 -7.13
C GLN A 597 0.01 9.74 -6.81
N GLU A 598 -1.30 9.93 -6.64
CA GLU A 598 -1.89 11.23 -6.30
C GLU A 598 -1.63 11.66 -4.84
N ALA A 599 -1.34 10.68 -3.97
CA ALA A 599 -1.11 10.92 -2.55
C ALA A 599 0.36 11.22 -2.20
N ILE A 600 1.30 10.98 -3.14
CA ILE A 600 2.72 11.23 -2.89
C ILE A 600 3.02 12.71 -3.11
N PRO A 601 3.57 13.43 -2.10
CA PRO A 601 3.98 14.81 -2.28
C PRO A 601 4.99 14.95 -3.41
N LEU A 602 4.80 15.95 -4.28
CA LEU A 602 5.65 16.17 -5.45
C LEU A 602 7.12 16.37 -5.07
N LEU A 603 7.38 17.08 -3.99
CA LEU A 603 8.74 17.31 -3.47
C LEU A 603 9.40 15.97 -3.06
N GLU A 604 8.63 15.06 -2.48
CA GLU A 604 9.11 13.76 -2.06
C GLU A 604 9.46 12.86 -3.25
N SER A 605 8.59 12.80 -4.26
CA SER A 605 8.77 11.96 -5.43
C SER A 605 9.88 12.48 -6.34
N SER A 606 9.97 13.80 -6.55
CA SER A 606 10.96 14.43 -7.45
C SER A 606 12.41 14.27 -6.98
N GLN A 607 12.64 13.97 -5.71
CA GLN A 607 13.95 13.73 -5.11
C GLN A 607 14.23 12.25 -4.85
N ALA A 608 13.43 11.35 -5.40
CA ALA A 608 13.54 9.92 -5.14
C ALA A 608 13.50 9.09 -6.42
N ARG A 609 14.27 7.99 -6.43
CA ARG A 609 14.26 7.01 -7.52
C ARG A 609 13.16 5.98 -7.33
N LYS A 610 12.62 5.48 -8.42
CA LYS A 610 11.74 4.31 -8.41
C LYS A 610 12.48 3.08 -7.89
N SER A 611 11.89 2.34 -6.96
CA SER A 611 12.47 1.10 -6.43
C SER A 611 11.56 -0.09 -6.66
N ASN A 612 10.38 -0.10 -6.05
CA ASN A 612 9.39 -1.14 -6.23
C ASN A 612 8.07 -0.49 -6.63
N LEU A 613 7.53 -0.86 -7.77
CA LEU A 613 6.25 -0.37 -8.26
C LEU A 613 5.30 -1.55 -8.44
N PHE A 614 4.07 -1.41 -7.99
CA PHE A 614 2.99 -2.33 -8.30
C PHE A 614 1.74 -1.55 -8.65
N ALA A 615 1.16 -1.87 -9.80
CA ALA A 615 -0.01 -1.18 -10.33
C ALA A 615 -0.98 -2.16 -10.99
N LYS A 616 -2.25 -1.74 -11.07
CA LYS A 616 -3.28 -2.33 -11.90
C LYS A 616 -3.62 -1.40 -13.04
N GLY A 617 -3.96 -1.96 -14.20
CA GLY A 617 -4.31 -1.21 -15.38
C GLY A 617 -4.87 -2.10 -16.48
N PHE A 618 -4.89 -1.61 -17.71
CA PHE A 618 -5.35 -2.36 -18.88
C PHE A 618 -4.23 -2.56 -19.85
N GLU A 619 -3.96 -3.81 -20.20
CA GLU A 619 -3.05 -4.18 -21.29
C GLU A 619 -3.87 -4.78 -22.43
N SER A 620 -3.81 -4.17 -23.61
CA SER A 620 -4.60 -4.60 -24.80
C SER A 620 -6.10 -4.76 -24.50
N GLY A 621 -6.65 -3.90 -23.66
CA GLY A 621 -8.08 -3.90 -23.29
C GLY A 621 -8.47 -4.92 -22.21
N VAL A 622 -7.51 -5.69 -21.68
CA VAL A 622 -7.75 -6.65 -20.60
C VAL A 622 -7.21 -6.09 -19.29
N ALA A 623 -8.01 -6.15 -18.23
CA ALA A 623 -7.56 -5.77 -16.90
C ALA A 623 -6.43 -6.69 -16.45
N SER A 624 -5.33 -6.12 -16.00
CA SER A 624 -4.14 -6.85 -15.59
C SER A 624 -3.36 -6.07 -14.52
N SER A 625 -2.48 -6.77 -13.84
CA SER A 625 -1.60 -6.18 -12.85
C SER A 625 -0.14 -6.35 -13.25
N ILE A 626 0.71 -5.43 -12.83
CA ILE A 626 2.14 -5.50 -13.07
C ILE A 626 2.91 -4.92 -11.90
N GLY A 627 3.91 -5.64 -11.44
CA GLY A 627 4.85 -5.19 -10.43
C GLY A 627 6.27 -5.33 -10.93
N CYS A 628 7.11 -4.37 -10.60
CA CYS A 628 8.52 -4.33 -10.95
C CYS A 628 9.34 -3.92 -9.74
N SER A 629 10.46 -4.61 -9.53
CA SER A 629 11.48 -4.22 -8.57
C SER A 629 12.76 -3.87 -9.31
N HIS A 630 13.39 -2.77 -8.95
CA HIS A 630 14.66 -2.37 -9.53
C HIS A 630 15.74 -3.46 -9.36
N LYS A 631 15.55 -4.41 -8.44
CA LYS A 631 16.40 -5.59 -8.25
C LYS A 631 16.20 -6.69 -9.31
N GLY A 632 15.34 -6.48 -10.30
CA GLY A 632 15.14 -7.38 -11.43
C GLY A 632 13.95 -8.32 -11.31
N LYS A 633 13.16 -8.31 -10.24
CA LYS A 633 11.95 -9.13 -10.15
C LYS A 633 10.77 -8.41 -10.80
N ILE A 634 10.08 -9.12 -11.68
CA ILE A 634 8.84 -8.68 -12.33
C ILE A 634 7.74 -9.67 -11.96
N TRP A 635 6.52 -9.19 -11.63
CA TRP A 635 5.43 -10.05 -11.23
C TRP A 635 4.06 -9.48 -11.61
N ALA A 636 3.06 -10.35 -11.63
CA ALA A 636 1.64 -10.00 -11.65
C ALA A 636 0.93 -10.67 -10.46
N MET A 637 -0.24 -10.18 -10.08
CA MET A 637 -1.00 -10.78 -8.96
C MET A 637 -1.68 -12.08 -9.35
N ASP A 638 -1.74 -12.37 -10.63
CA ASP A 638 -2.41 -13.56 -11.15
C ASP A 638 -1.59 -14.83 -10.90
N SER A 639 -2.27 -15.95 -10.89
CA SER A 639 -1.68 -17.27 -11.02
C SER A 639 -2.05 -17.83 -12.39
N SER A 640 -1.17 -18.54 -13.04
CA SER A 640 -1.36 -18.98 -14.41
C SER A 640 -0.73 -20.34 -14.67
N SER A 641 -1.24 -21.09 -15.61
CA SER A 641 -0.57 -22.30 -16.11
C SER A 641 0.79 -21.97 -16.71
N VAL A 642 1.68 -22.95 -16.80
CA VAL A 642 3.07 -22.74 -17.23
C VAL A 642 3.16 -22.20 -18.67
N ASP A 643 2.30 -22.63 -19.58
CA ASP A 643 2.20 -22.13 -20.96
C ASP A 643 1.83 -20.65 -21.01
N LYS A 644 0.87 -20.23 -20.19
CA LYS A 644 0.49 -18.80 -20.07
C LYS A 644 1.58 -17.98 -19.40
N TRP A 645 2.29 -18.55 -18.43
CA TRP A 645 3.47 -17.92 -17.85
C TRP A 645 4.56 -17.68 -18.88
N ILE A 646 4.84 -18.64 -19.79
CA ILE A 646 5.79 -18.48 -20.90
C ILE A 646 5.34 -17.35 -21.83
N SER A 647 4.07 -17.35 -22.25
CA SER A 647 3.51 -16.31 -23.11
C SER A 647 3.60 -14.92 -22.47
N TRP A 648 3.43 -14.85 -21.15
CA TRP A 648 3.62 -13.61 -20.38
C TRP A 648 5.10 -13.21 -20.35
N CYS A 649 6.03 -14.16 -20.14
CA CYS A 649 7.47 -13.91 -20.18
C CYS A 649 7.91 -13.36 -21.52
N ASP A 650 7.41 -13.89 -22.64
CA ASP A 650 7.72 -13.42 -24.00
C ASP A 650 7.28 -11.96 -24.21
N LYS A 651 6.06 -11.62 -23.77
CA LYS A 651 5.56 -10.24 -23.81
C LYS A 651 6.42 -9.28 -22.99
N ILE A 652 6.76 -9.69 -21.77
CA ILE A 652 7.61 -8.89 -20.89
C ILE A 652 9.02 -8.76 -21.47
N GLY A 653 9.58 -9.85 -22.00
CA GLY A 653 10.90 -9.86 -22.62
C GLY A 653 11.00 -8.91 -23.80
N ALA A 654 9.99 -8.90 -24.68
CA ALA A 654 9.94 -7.98 -25.82
C ALA A 654 9.96 -6.51 -25.36
N LYS A 655 9.23 -6.16 -24.28
CA LYS A 655 9.27 -4.81 -23.71
C LYS A 655 10.64 -4.48 -23.09
N ILE A 656 11.25 -5.42 -22.39
CA ILE A 656 12.53 -5.20 -21.72
C ILE A 656 13.66 -4.90 -22.69
N ILE A 657 13.71 -5.59 -23.84
CA ILE A 657 14.74 -5.35 -24.86
C ILE A 657 14.48 -4.10 -25.69
N ASP A 658 13.25 -3.59 -25.70
CA ASP A 658 12.91 -2.38 -26.47
C ASP A 658 13.48 -1.13 -25.79
N THR A 659 14.59 -0.64 -26.34
CA THR A 659 15.27 0.56 -25.86
C THR A 659 14.55 1.86 -26.21
N SER A 660 13.52 1.83 -27.05
CA SER A 660 12.72 3.01 -27.39
C SER A 660 11.72 3.36 -26.27
N ILE A 661 11.46 2.44 -25.35
CA ILE A 661 10.55 2.67 -24.23
C ILE A 661 11.20 3.63 -23.21
N ASP A 662 10.59 4.82 -23.06
CA ASP A 662 10.98 5.80 -22.06
C ASP A 662 10.37 5.46 -20.70
N THR A 663 11.19 4.94 -19.79
CA THR A 663 10.77 4.59 -18.43
C THR A 663 10.40 5.79 -17.56
N ASN A 664 10.77 7.02 -17.97
CA ASN A 664 10.39 8.25 -17.28
C ASN A 664 8.89 8.54 -17.38
N GLN A 665 8.19 7.95 -18.37
CA GLN A 665 6.73 8.02 -18.47
C GLN A 665 6.01 7.19 -17.41
N ILE A 666 6.71 6.23 -16.81
CA ILE A 666 6.22 5.43 -15.70
C ILE A 666 6.50 6.20 -14.41
N MET A 667 5.54 6.88 -13.85
CA MET A 667 5.71 7.76 -12.68
C MET A 667 6.55 9.02 -12.99
N LYS A 668 5.97 9.93 -13.73
CA LYS A 668 6.58 11.20 -14.19
C LYS A 668 7.09 12.11 -13.07
N THR A 669 6.58 11.94 -11.84
CA THR A 669 6.95 12.75 -10.68
C THR A 669 8.25 12.29 -10.01
N ALA A 670 8.75 11.09 -10.28
CA ALA A 670 10.02 10.61 -9.76
C ALA A 670 11.23 11.22 -10.49
N MET A 671 12.42 11.07 -9.92
CA MET A 671 13.66 11.45 -10.60
C MET A 671 13.69 10.84 -12.01
N LYS A 672 14.15 11.63 -12.97
CA LYS A 672 14.35 11.18 -14.35
C LYS A 672 15.58 10.31 -14.46
N SER A 673 15.53 9.33 -15.32
CA SER A 673 16.58 8.36 -15.53
C SER A 673 17.09 8.46 -16.97
N GLN A 674 18.40 8.58 -17.12
CA GLN A 674 19.08 8.67 -18.43
C GLN A 674 20.15 7.59 -18.54
N LEU A 675 20.07 6.78 -19.60
CA LEU A 675 21.07 5.75 -19.89
C LEU A 675 22.40 6.41 -20.27
N LEU A 676 23.46 6.03 -19.59
CA LEU A 676 24.81 6.52 -19.85
C LEU A 676 25.55 5.61 -20.83
N LYS A 677 26.09 6.20 -21.88
CA LYS A 677 27.04 5.53 -22.79
C LYS A 677 28.50 5.84 -22.44
N LYS A 678 28.72 6.89 -21.68
CA LYS A 678 30.02 7.34 -21.16
C LYS A 678 29.77 8.18 -19.91
N PHE A 679 30.75 8.23 -19.01
CA PHE A 679 30.71 9.18 -17.90
C PHE A 679 30.79 10.61 -18.46
N SER A 680 29.94 11.48 -17.95
CA SER A 680 29.94 12.89 -18.35
C SER A 680 31.18 13.58 -17.77
N LYS A 681 31.50 14.78 -18.26
CA LYS A 681 32.54 15.64 -17.67
C LYS A 681 32.13 16.23 -16.31
N LEU A 682 30.95 15.83 -15.79
CA LEU A 682 30.50 16.24 -14.46
C LEU A 682 31.40 15.63 -13.38
N ALA A 683 31.73 16.42 -12.41
CA ALA A 683 32.58 15.98 -11.33
C ALA A 683 31.82 15.05 -10.38
N ILE A 684 32.43 13.93 -10.07
CA ILE A 684 31.96 13.03 -9.02
C ILE A 684 32.47 13.59 -7.68
N VAL A 685 31.53 13.94 -6.80
CA VAL A 685 31.83 14.48 -5.46
C VAL A 685 31.88 13.38 -4.41
N GLY A 686 31.31 12.20 -4.67
CA GLY A 686 31.35 11.10 -3.73
C GLY A 686 30.96 9.77 -4.31
N ILE A 687 31.28 8.71 -3.60
CA ILE A 687 30.85 7.33 -3.83
C ILE A 687 30.40 6.74 -2.52
N ASP A 688 29.32 5.98 -2.53
CA ASP A 688 28.82 5.28 -1.35
C ASP A 688 28.52 3.82 -1.69
N TRP A 689 28.46 3.01 -0.66
CA TRP A 689 28.11 1.59 -0.77
C TRP A 689 26.72 1.41 -1.36
N PRO A 690 26.46 0.26 -2.01
CA PRO A 690 25.10 -0.09 -2.44
C PRO A 690 24.11 -0.03 -1.29
N VAL A 691 22.90 0.49 -1.55
CA VAL A 691 21.82 0.62 -0.55
C VAL A 691 21.52 -0.73 0.13
N GLU A 692 21.75 -1.83 -0.56
CA GLU A 692 21.59 -3.19 -0.07
C GLU A 692 22.53 -3.52 1.10
N LEU A 693 23.75 -3.07 1.06
CA LEU A 693 24.71 -3.24 2.17
C LEU A 693 24.33 -2.37 3.37
N LEU A 694 23.95 -1.12 3.09
CA LEU A 694 23.58 -0.15 4.12
C LEU A 694 22.27 -0.48 4.86
N ARG A 695 21.41 -1.33 4.27
CA ARG A 695 20.16 -1.80 4.90
C ARG A 695 20.34 -3.01 5.81
N ARG A 696 21.43 -3.73 5.69
CA ARG A 696 21.71 -4.91 6.51
C ARG A 696 22.27 -4.50 7.87
N ASN A 697 22.18 -5.41 8.84
CA ASN A 697 22.91 -5.23 10.07
C ASN A 697 24.41 -5.32 9.75
N GLU A 698 25.09 -4.18 9.80
CA GLU A 698 26.50 -4.01 9.42
C GLU A 698 27.44 -4.96 10.17
N GLY A 699 27.08 -5.34 11.41
CA GLY A 699 27.83 -6.32 12.20
C GLY A 699 27.78 -7.75 11.68
N SER A 700 26.90 -8.05 10.71
CA SER A 700 26.81 -9.38 10.08
C SER A 700 27.54 -9.49 8.75
N ILE A 701 28.20 -8.42 8.32
CA ILE A 701 28.89 -8.33 7.02
C ILE A 701 30.39 -8.30 7.29
N THR A 702 31.14 -9.19 6.61
CA THR A 702 32.60 -9.22 6.66
C THR A 702 33.20 -9.27 5.27
N TRP A 703 34.38 -8.67 5.11
CA TRP A 703 35.23 -8.84 3.96
C TRP A 703 36.25 -9.93 4.22
N ARG A 704 36.55 -10.73 3.21
CA ARG A 704 37.66 -11.67 3.25
C ARG A 704 38.69 -11.30 2.20
N TYR A 705 39.90 -10.98 2.65
CA TYR A 705 41.05 -10.64 1.83
C TYR A 705 42.31 -11.27 2.38
N ASN A 706 43.08 -11.95 1.54
CA ASN A 706 44.31 -12.67 1.91
C ASN A 706 44.12 -13.55 3.15
N GLU A 707 43.03 -14.37 3.15
CA GLU A 707 42.65 -15.27 4.24
C GLU A 707 42.30 -14.63 5.59
N LYS A 708 42.34 -13.30 5.67
CA LYS A 708 41.90 -12.53 6.84
C LYS A 708 40.47 -12.03 6.66
N GLU A 709 39.73 -12.03 7.77
CA GLU A 709 38.38 -11.44 7.81
C GLU A 709 38.44 -10.06 8.44
N TYR A 710 37.74 -9.09 7.81
CA TYR A 710 37.65 -7.71 8.23
C TYR A 710 36.18 -7.34 8.37
N SER A 711 35.84 -6.55 9.39
CA SER A 711 34.49 -6.02 9.54
C SER A 711 34.14 -5.06 8.41
N PHE A 712 32.92 -5.10 7.93
CA PHE A 712 32.40 -4.10 6.97
C PHE A 712 32.48 -2.68 7.54
N LEU A 713 32.36 -2.52 8.85
CA LEU A 713 32.50 -1.25 9.53
C LEU A 713 33.92 -0.65 9.41
N ASP A 714 34.93 -1.50 9.24
CA ASP A 714 36.32 -1.13 9.06
C ASP A 714 36.70 -1.03 7.56
N SER A 715 35.70 -0.89 6.68
CA SER A 715 35.92 -0.72 5.25
C SER A 715 35.45 0.64 4.77
N GLU A 716 36.07 1.14 3.73
CA GLU A 716 35.77 2.38 3.09
C GLU A 716 35.77 2.22 1.56
N ILE A 717 34.87 2.95 0.91
CA ILE A 717 34.87 3.07 -0.56
C ILE A 717 35.24 4.51 -0.92
N THR A 718 36.21 4.70 -1.81
CA THR A 718 36.72 6.02 -2.16
C THR A 718 36.86 6.16 -3.66
N ILE A 719 36.49 7.32 -4.17
CA ILE A 719 36.77 7.66 -5.56
C ILE A 719 38.06 8.46 -5.63
N GLU A 720 38.90 8.11 -6.56
CA GLU A 720 40.09 8.92 -6.87
C GLU A 720 39.60 10.16 -7.62
N ALA A 721 39.75 11.33 -7.00
CA ALA A 721 39.09 12.55 -7.42
C ALA A 721 39.50 13.02 -8.82
N GLY A 722 38.53 13.61 -9.50
CA GLY A 722 38.76 14.32 -10.76
C GLY A 722 37.51 14.27 -11.66
N VAL A 723 37.54 15.09 -12.67
CA VAL A 723 36.56 15.06 -13.75
C VAL A 723 36.76 13.77 -14.54
N VAL A 724 35.82 12.85 -14.39
CA VAL A 724 35.87 11.59 -15.11
C VAL A 724 35.34 11.77 -16.52
N SER A 725 36.10 11.35 -17.49
CA SER A 725 35.69 11.30 -18.89
C SER A 725 35.97 9.89 -19.47
N GLY A 726 35.04 9.40 -20.30
CA GLY A 726 35.18 8.10 -20.94
C GLY A 726 34.26 7.03 -20.38
N LYS A 727 34.65 5.78 -20.44
CA LYS A 727 33.79 4.62 -20.09
C LYS A 727 34.16 3.98 -18.75
N SER A 728 35.19 4.44 -18.08
CA SER A 728 35.69 3.88 -16.82
C SER A 728 35.93 4.98 -15.80
N THR A 729 35.59 4.69 -14.56
CA THR A 729 35.88 5.52 -13.39
C THR A 729 36.59 4.66 -12.36
N PRO A 730 37.84 4.98 -12.01
CA PRO A 730 38.57 4.26 -10.98
C PRO A 730 38.05 4.64 -9.60
N PHE A 731 38.01 3.68 -8.71
CA PHE A 731 37.74 3.84 -7.30
C PHE A 731 38.55 2.82 -6.49
N SER A 732 38.59 2.97 -5.20
CA SER A 732 39.26 2.01 -4.31
C SER A 732 38.36 1.56 -3.15
N ILE A 733 38.57 0.35 -2.72
CA ILE A 733 37.97 -0.24 -1.52
C ILE A 733 39.11 -0.41 -0.51
N VAL A 734 38.98 0.22 0.64
CA VAL A 734 39.91 0.07 1.76
C VAL A 734 39.31 -0.92 2.74
N VAL A 735 40.08 -1.96 3.07
CA VAL A 735 39.67 -3.04 3.98
C VAL A 735 40.80 -3.24 4.99
N GLY A 736 40.57 -2.89 6.24
CA GLY A 736 41.65 -2.78 7.19
C GLY A 736 42.64 -1.70 6.76
N ASP A 737 43.91 -2.02 6.64
CA ASP A 737 44.97 -1.11 6.17
C ASP A 737 45.28 -1.27 4.66
N GLU A 738 44.55 -2.17 3.99
CA GLU A 738 44.81 -2.54 2.59
C GLU A 738 43.92 -1.75 1.63
N LYS A 739 44.54 -1.14 0.61
CA LYS A 739 43.82 -0.40 -0.44
C LYS A 739 43.74 -1.23 -1.72
N ILE A 740 42.54 -1.61 -2.09
CA ILE A 740 42.22 -2.47 -3.23
C ILE A 740 41.64 -1.60 -4.36
N PHE A 741 42.26 -1.64 -5.54
CA PHE A 741 41.83 -0.83 -6.68
C PHE A 741 40.71 -1.51 -7.47
N ALA A 742 39.73 -0.73 -7.88
CA ALA A 742 38.58 -1.16 -8.65
C ALA A 742 38.25 -0.16 -9.76
N ASP A 743 37.55 -0.63 -10.78
CA ASP A 743 37.07 0.19 -11.89
C ASP A 743 35.59 0.00 -12.09
N TYR A 744 34.86 1.09 -12.19
CA TYR A 744 33.48 1.15 -12.61
C TYR A 744 33.43 1.37 -14.11
N LYS A 745 33.03 0.35 -14.90
CA LYS A 745 33.11 0.36 -16.37
C LYS A 745 31.72 0.31 -17.01
N LEU A 746 31.42 1.25 -17.92
CA LEU A 746 30.24 1.21 -18.77
C LEU A 746 30.53 0.39 -20.01
N LYS A 747 29.63 -0.53 -20.38
CA LYS A 747 29.75 -1.41 -21.54
C LYS A 747 29.26 -0.72 -22.82
N THR A 748 29.87 -1.04 -23.97
CA THR A 748 29.54 -0.43 -25.25
C THR A 748 28.09 -0.72 -25.71
N GLY A 749 27.54 -1.88 -25.33
CA GLY A 749 26.18 -2.32 -25.66
C GLY A 749 25.12 -2.01 -24.58
N GLY A 750 25.43 -1.17 -23.60
CA GLY A 750 24.62 -0.95 -22.39
C GLY A 750 25.01 -1.92 -21.27
N GLY A 751 24.66 -1.53 -20.05
CA GLY A 751 25.07 -2.19 -18.83
C GLY A 751 26.45 -1.72 -18.34
N PHE A 752 26.84 -2.21 -17.19
CA PHE A 752 28.08 -1.86 -16.51
C PHE A 752 28.77 -3.11 -15.95
N GLU A 753 29.96 -2.92 -15.40
CA GLU A 753 30.73 -3.96 -14.75
C GLU A 753 31.63 -3.33 -13.68
N ILE A 754 31.69 -3.95 -12.52
CA ILE A 754 32.68 -3.61 -11.49
C ILE A 754 33.84 -4.60 -11.62
N SER A 755 35.01 -4.08 -11.88
CA SER A 755 36.26 -4.84 -12.03
C SER A 755 37.14 -4.56 -10.84
N ILE A 756 37.46 -5.56 -10.03
CA ILE A 756 38.38 -5.49 -8.89
C ILE A 756 39.64 -6.23 -9.26
N ARG A 757 40.79 -5.62 -9.05
CA ARG A 757 42.11 -6.18 -9.50
C ARG A 757 42.54 -7.36 -8.67
N GLU A 758 42.12 -7.42 -7.41
CA GLU A 758 42.55 -8.41 -6.43
C GLU A 758 41.37 -9.30 -6.02
N ARG A 759 41.66 -10.44 -5.40
CA ARG A 759 40.63 -11.39 -4.96
C ARG A 759 40.07 -10.91 -3.62
N LEU A 760 38.95 -10.21 -3.68
CA LEU A 760 38.18 -9.77 -2.54
C LEU A 760 36.84 -10.51 -2.49
N GLN A 761 36.43 -10.97 -1.30
CA GLN A 761 35.18 -11.64 -1.09
C GLN A 761 34.36 -10.90 -0.03
N ILE A 762 33.04 -10.90 -0.19
CA ILE A 762 32.09 -10.37 0.80
C ILE A 762 31.27 -11.51 1.37
N LYS A 763 31.12 -11.55 2.69
CA LYS A 763 30.45 -12.61 3.42
C LYS A 763 29.24 -12.08 4.21
N PHE A 764 28.13 -12.79 4.12
CA PHE A 764 26.89 -12.52 4.84
C PHE A 764 26.52 -13.76 5.64
N GLY A 765 26.89 -13.83 6.90
CA GLY A 765 26.75 -15.04 7.71
C GLY A 765 27.53 -16.21 7.06
N ASN A 766 26.85 -17.25 6.61
CA ASN A 766 27.46 -18.42 5.96
C ASN A 766 27.56 -18.29 4.42
N ASN A 767 27.07 -17.22 3.82
CA ASN A 767 27.11 -17.02 2.37
C ASN A 767 28.28 -16.12 1.98
N GLU A 768 29.10 -16.56 1.03
CA GLU A 768 30.27 -15.85 0.55
C GLU A 768 30.15 -15.60 -0.96
N PHE A 769 30.49 -14.39 -1.41
CA PHE A 769 30.40 -13.96 -2.81
C PHE A 769 31.70 -13.27 -3.22
N ALA A 770 32.10 -13.41 -4.48
CA ALA A 770 33.13 -12.58 -5.04
C ALA A 770 32.70 -11.12 -5.07
N ALA A 771 33.52 -10.19 -4.60
CA ALA A 771 33.12 -8.77 -4.46
C ALA A 771 32.78 -8.13 -5.80
N ASN A 772 33.50 -8.47 -6.88
CA ASN A 772 33.21 -7.98 -8.22
C ASN A 772 31.84 -8.43 -8.74
N GLU A 773 31.42 -9.64 -8.46
CA GLU A 773 30.11 -10.17 -8.83
C GLU A 773 29.01 -9.49 -8.02
N TYR A 774 29.20 -9.44 -6.69
CA TYR A 774 28.22 -8.81 -5.81
C TYR A 774 28.01 -7.33 -6.13
N LEU A 775 29.09 -6.56 -6.37
CA LEU A 775 29.02 -5.15 -6.71
C LEU A 775 28.59 -4.90 -8.17
N SER A 776 28.70 -5.87 -9.06
CA SER A 776 28.11 -5.79 -10.40
C SER A 776 26.59 -6.00 -10.38
N ASP A 777 26.08 -6.78 -9.42
CA ASP A 777 24.64 -6.93 -9.20
C ASP A 777 24.04 -5.79 -8.34
N ASN A 778 24.86 -5.20 -7.48
CA ASN A 778 24.47 -4.14 -6.54
C ASN A 778 25.55 -3.03 -6.61
N PRO A 779 25.47 -2.10 -7.57
CA PRO A 779 26.54 -1.13 -7.82
C PRO A 779 26.67 -0.10 -6.70
N PRO A 780 27.91 0.38 -6.45
CA PRO A 780 28.10 1.57 -5.66
C PRO A 780 27.40 2.78 -6.29
N ILE A 781 26.90 3.69 -5.46
CA ILE A 781 26.21 4.89 -5.90
C ILE A 781 27.22 6.02 -6.03
N LEU A 782 27.29 6.64 -7.23
CA LEU A 782 28.12 7.82 -7.46
C LEU A 782 27.28 9.09 -7.32
N TYR A 783 27.76 10.04 -6.55
CA TYR A 783 27.13 11.35 -6.37
C TYR A 783 27.87 12.40 -7.22
N LEU A 784 27.11 13.19 -7.96
CA LEU A 784 27.63 14.22 -8.84
C LEU A 784 27.44 15.63 -8.27
N ALA A 785 28.26 16.56 -8.71
CA ALA A 785 28.22 17.97 -8.26
C ALA A 785 26.91 18.68 -8.56
N ASP A 786 26.14 18.22 -9.53
CA ASP A 786 24.81 18.75 -9.86
C ASP A 786 23.66 18.06 -9.09
N THR A 787 23.98 17.35 -8.02
CA THR A 787 23.06 16.55 -7.21
C THR A 787 22.47 15.33 -7.88
N SER A 788 22.79 15.06 -9.14
CA SER A 788 22.37 13.80 -9.75
C SER A 788 23.20 12.63 -9.21
N ILE A 789 22.70 11.42 -9.41
CA ILE A 789 23.35 10.20 -8.97
C ILE A 789 23.49 9.22 -10.13
N ILE A 790 24.51 8.38 -10.07
CA ILE A 790 24.68 7.25 -11.01
C ILE A 790 24.51 5.96 -10.23
N ASP A 791 23.61 5.10 -10.73
CA ASP A 791 23.37 3.74 -10.25
C ASP A 791 23.37 2.80 -11.46
N GLY A 792 24.31 1.88 -11.51
CA GLY A 792 24.52 1.05 -12.69
C GLY A 792 24.97 1.90 -13.88
N ASP A 793 24.29 1.76 -14.99
CA ASP A 793 24.52 2.56 -16.19
C ASP A 793 23.50 3.70 -16.39
N TYR A 794 22.74 4.03 -15.33
CA TYR A 794 21.77 5.13 -15.34
C TYR A 794 22.20 6.30 -14.48
N ARG A 795 22.05 7.51 -15.02
CA ARG A 795 22.08 8.76 -14.25
C ARG A 795 20.64 9.13 -13.91
N HIS A 796 20.41 9.40 -12.63
CA HIS A 796 19.15 9.88 -12.11
C HIS A 796 19.27 11.34 -11.68
N TYR A 797 18.37 12.19 -12.17
CA TYR A 797 18.39 13.62 -11.90
C TYR A 797 16.96 14.15 -11.72
N SER A 798 16.84 15.28 -11.02
CA SER A 798 15.58 15.99 -10.85
C SER A 798 15.58 17.24 -11.72
N ASP A 799 14.49 17.50 -12.43
CA ASP A 799 14.32 18.77 -13.16
C ASP A 799 14.19 19.99 -12.21
N ASN A 800 13.75 19.72 -10.99
CA ASN A 800 13.53 20.72 -9.95
C ASN A 800 14.73 20.86 -9.00
N SER A 801 15.92 20.42 -9.40
CA SER A 801 17.13 20.63 -8.60
C SER A 801 17.50 22.12 -8.61
N ASN A 802 16.86 22.90 -7.75
CA ASN A 802 17.30 24.23 -7.39
C ASN A 802 18.56 24.10 -6.50
N LEU A 803 19.63 23.51 -7.04
CA LEU A 803 20.90 23.51 -6.34
C LEU A 803 21.35 24.97 -6.29
N GLN A 804 21.24 25.56 -5.13
CA GLN A 804 21.83 26.87 -4.89
C GLN A 804 23.34 26.67 -4.64
N PRO A 805 24.20 27.43 -5.28
CA PRO A 805 25.59 27.51 -4.87
C PRO A 805 25.65 27.81 -3.36
N TYR A 806 26.64 27.29 -2.68
CA TYR A 806 26.86 27.58 -1.26
C TYR A 806 26.89 29.10 -1.08
N ASN A 807 26.21 29.62 -0.05
CA ASN A 807 26.12 31.06 0.17
C ASN A 807 27.50 31.61 0.49
N LYS A 808 28.04 32.44 -0.41
CA LYS A 808 29.38 33.06 -0.27
C LYS A 808 29.53 33.87 1.01
N ASP A 809 28.47 34.46 1.53
CA ASP A 809 28.52 35.24 2.77
C ASP A 809 28.80 34.38 4.00
N ARG A 810 28.37 33.13 4.00
CA ARG A 810 28.61 32.14 5.05
C ARG A 810 30.03 31.57 5.03
N VAL A 811 30.78 31.75 3.95
CA VAL A 811 32.18 31.30 3.88
C VAL A 811 33.01 32.06 4.88
N GLU A 812 33.56 31.35 5.88
CA GLU A 812 34.43 31.91 6.93
C GLU A 812 35.84 32.02 6.41
N VAL A 813 36.52 33.11 6.74
CA VAL A 813 37.92 33.37 6.38
C VAL A 813 38.77 33.26 7.60
N TRP A 814 39.82 32.43 7.56
CA TRP A 814 40.85 32.35 8.58
C TRP A 814 42.18 32.91 8.07
N ASP A 815 43.02 33.36 9.03
CA ASP A 815 44.40 33.79 8.76
C ASP A 815 45.30 32.55 8.72
N TRP A 816 45.93 32.34 7.57
CA TRP A 816 46.86 31.25 7.29
C TRP A 816 48.33 31.73 7.26
N THR A 817 48.63 32.92 7.79
CA THR A 817 50.01 33.42 7.87
C THR A 817 50.88 32.46 8.68
N GLY A 818 52.04 32.07 8.13
CA GLY A 818 52.96 31.12 8.75
C GLY A 818 52.60 29.64 8.56
N VAL A 819 51.50 29.32 7.81
CA VAL A 819 51.13 27.96 7.46
C VAL A 819 51.55 27.65 6.04
N ASP A 820 52.19 26.49 5.84
CA ASP A 820 52.40 25.94 4.50
C ASP A 820 51.11 25.22 4.06
N ILE A 821 50.26 25.90 3.30
CA ILE A 821 48.96 25.36 2.84
C ILE A 821 49.09 24.17 1.91
N SER A 822 50.32 23.77 1.53
CA SER A 822 50.56 22.48 0.84
C SER A 822 50.73 21.30 1.79
N VAL A 823 50.78 21.54 3.11
CA VAL A 823 50.96 20.54 4.15
C VAL A 823 49.65 20.40 4.92
N GLU A 824 48.93 19.31 4.69
CA GLU A 824 47.65 19.02 5.32
C GLU A 824 47.81 18.55 6.76
N SER A 825 48.48 17.40 6.93
CA SER A 825 48.60 16.69 8.20
C SER A 825 49.66 17.27 9.11
N GLN A 826 49.33 17.38 10.40
CA GLN A 826 50.33 17.70 11.43
C GLN A 826 51.30 16.51 11.67
N ARG A 827 50.96 15.32 11.22
CA ARG A 827 51.70 14.06 11.43
C ARG A 827 51.98 13.77 12.93
N LYS A 828 52.76 12.71 13.18
CA LYS A 828 53.15 12.32 14.54
C LYS A 828 54.07 13.34 15.21
N GLU A 829 54.84 14.03 14.38
CA GLU A 829 55.83 15.04 14.78
C GLU A 829 55.19 16.40 15.14
N LYS A 830 53.90 16.54 14.95
CA LYS A 830 53.11 17.78 15.20
C LYS A 830 53.72 19.00 14.46
N LEU A 831 53.74 18.90 13.12
CA LEU A 831 54.19 19.97 12.23
C LEU A 831 53.36 21.26 12.46
N THR A 832 53.96 22.27 13.09
CA THR A 832 53.29 23.51 13.50
C THR A 832 52.85 24.39 12.35
N ASN A 833 53.42 24.17 11.15
CA ASN A 833 53.09 24.90 9.93
C ASN A 833 52.05 24.14 9.06
N SER A 834 51.39 23.11 9.59
CA SER A 834 50.35 22.35 8.85
C SER A 834 48.97 22.97 9.03
N ILE A 835 48.05 22.65 8.08
CA ILE A 835 46.65 23.08 8.12
C ILE A 835 45.94 22.51 9.35
N GLN A 836 46.12 21.20 9.63
CA GLN A 836 45.51 20.57 10.79
C GLN A 836 45.96 21.17 12.11
N TYR A 837 47.26 21.41 12.28
CA TYR A 837 47.77 22.06 13.49
C TYR A 837 47.16 23.44 13.71
N ARG A 838 47.11 24.28 12.67
CA ARG A 838 46.49 25.61 12.73
C ARG A 838 44.97 25.47 13.05
N THR A 839 44.28 24.51 12.46
CA THR A 839 42.86 24.26 12.74
C THR A 839 42.67 23.92 14.21
N ILE A 840 43.42 22.97 14.76
CA ILE A 840 43.35 22.58 16.17
C ILE A 840 43.60 23.82 17.08
N GLN A 841 44.60 24.63 16.78
CA GLN A 841 44.88 25.83 17.59
C GLN A 841 43.70 26.82 17.58
N ASN A 842 43.09 27.07 16.43
CA ASN A 842 41.96 28.00 16.30
C ASN A 842 40.68 27.51 17.04
N ILE A 843 40.51 26.21 17.20
CA ILE A 843 39.34 25.64 17.87
C ILE A 843 39.59 25.21 19.31
N PHE A 844 40.83 25.17 19.75
CA PHE A 844 41.27 24.58 21.04
C PHE A 844 40.43 25.04 22.24
N ASN A 845 40.09 26.33 22.31
CA ASN A 845 39.35 26.91 23.43
C ASN A 845 37.80 26.75 23.26
N LYS A 846 37.31 26.30 22.08
CA LYS A 846 35.88 26.18 21.79
C LYS A 846 35.29 24.87 22.29
N TYR A 847 36.10 23.79 22.42
CA TYR A 847 35.65 22.44 22.71
C TYR A 847 36.29 21.90 24.00
N ASP A 848 35.66 20.91 24.60
CA ASP A 848 36.15 20.22 25.81
C ASP A 848 37.06 19.04 25.46
N PHE A 849 36.85 18.43 24.30
CA PHE A 849 37.60 17.31 23.81
C PHE A 849 37.94 17.49 22.33
N ILE A 850 39.18 17.20 21.93
CA ILE A 850 39.65 17.27 20.53
C ILE A 850 40.49 16.05 20.22
N PHE A 851 40.16 15.38 19.11
CA PHE A 851 40.82 14.18 18.62
C PHE A 851 41.33 14.38 17.21
N ASP A 852 42.63 14.16 17.00
CA ASP A 852 43.27 14.08 15.69
C ASP A 852 43.09 12.67 15.10
N ASP A 853 42.20 12.53 14.16
CA ASP A 853 41.88 11.25 13.55
C ASP A 853 42.50 11.06 12.18
N ASP A 854 43.41 11.92 11.81
CA ASP A 854 44.11 11.88 10.52
C ASP A 854 44.71 10.49 10.19
N GLY A 855 44.54 10.08 8.94
CA GLY A 855 45.07 8.84 8.39
C GLY A 855 44.04 7.95 7.76
N SER A 856 44.45 6.76 7.37
CA SER A 856 43.53 5.83 6.70
C SER A 856 42.29 5.53 7.54
N GLN A 857 41.12 5.49 6.89
CA GLN A 857 39.82 5.21 7.52
C GLN A 857 39.43 6.19 8.64
N GLU A 858 39.82 7.45 8.51
CA GLU A 858 39.44 8.51 9.43
C GLU A 858 37.94 8.76 9.49
N VAL A 859 37.45 9.20 10.61
CA VAL A 859 36.10 9.74 10.79
C VAL A 859 36.00 11.14 10.15
N ALA A 860 36.93 11.97 10.47
CA ALA A 860 37.28 13.28 9.95
C ALA A 860 38.71 13.54 10.36
N ASP A 861 39.41 14.51 9.74
CA ASP A 861 40.77 14.85 10.13
C ASP A 861 40.82 15.23 11.62
N ILE A 862 39.84 16.01 12.08
CA ILE A 862 39.69 16.39 13.48
C ILE A 862 38.24 16.19 13.93
N VAL A 863 38.07 15.51 15.07
CA VAL A 863 36.79 15.39 15.75
C VAL A 863 36.83 16.21 17.03
N ALA A 864 35.96 17.22 17.13
CA ALA A 864 35.90 18.13 18.26
C ALA A 864 34.55 18.01 18.98
N ILE A 865 34.57 17.88 20.30
CA ILE A 865 33.38 17.59 21.09
C ILE A 865 33.24 18.63 22.20
N LYS A 866 32.03 19.20 22.32
CA LYS A 866 31.64 20.07 23.43
C LYS A 866 30.51 19.40 24.19
N ASN A 867 30.72 19.23 25.49
CA ASN A 867 29.73 18.64 26.38
C ASN A 867 28.99 19.73 27.14
N ILE A 868 27.69 19.84 26.97
CA ILE A 868 26.86 20.82 27.64
C ILE A 868 26.08 20.13 28.77
N ARG A 869 26.61 20.11 29.97
CA ARG A 869 26.00 19.57 31.21
C ARG A 869 25.52 18.12 31.13
N ASP A 870 26.22 17.29 30.33
CA ASP A 870 25.85 15.89 30.05
C ASP A 870 24.44 15.69 29.44
N GLU A 871 23.76 16.76 29.01
CA GLU A 871 22.44 16.74 28.36
C GLU A 871 22.53 16.88 26.85
N ASN A 872 23.50 17.65 26.37
CA ASN A 872 23.73 17.90 24.95
C ASN A 872 25.20 17.73 24.62
N LEU A 873 25.46 16.94 23.57
CA LEU A 873 26.77 16.81 22.96
C LEU A 873 26.77 17.50 21.59
N VAL A 874 27.66 18.46 21.41
CA VAL A 874 27.96 19.04 20.10
C VAL A 874 29.21 18.35 19.58
N ILE A 875 29.09 17.64 18.45
CA ILE A 875 30.18 16.87 17.83
C ILE A 875 30.41 17.46 16.44
N ASP A 876 31.56 18.10 16.26
CA ASP A 876 31.89 18.78 15.03
C ASP A 876 33.05 18.04 14.32
N PHE A 877 32.87 17.87 13.01
CA PHE A 877 33.79 17.14 12.14
C PHE A 877 34.51 18.12 11.22
N TYR A 878 35.84 18.21 11.34
CA TYR A 878 36.65 19.08 10.51
C TYR A 878 37.42 18.27 9.48
N HIS A 879 37.14 18.53 8.20
CA HIS A 879 37.84 17.95 7.08
C HIS A 879 38.79 18.99 6.48
N CYS A 880 40.06 18.71 6.51
CA CYS A 880 41.13 19.60 6.07
C CYS A 880 41.70 19.11 4.73
N LYS A 881 42.06 20.02 3.82
CA LYS A 881 42.71 19.64 2.59
C LYS A 881 43.79 20.65 2.18
N TYR A 882 44.89 20.08 1.68
CA TYR A 882 46.03 20.86 1.22
C TYR A 882 45.77 21.54 -0.14
N CYS A 883 46.56 22.59 -0.43
CA CYS A 883 46.62 23.20 -1.74
C CYS A 883 47.63 22.47 -2.63
N LYS A 884 47.18 21.98 -3.80
CA LYS A 884 48.13 21.47 -4.80
C LYS A 884 49.05 22.57 -5.32
N LYS A 885 50.36 22.34 -5.31
CA LYS A 885 51.34 23.27 -5.88
C LYS A 885 51.15 23.39 -7.38
N LYS A 886 51.14 24.62 -7.87
CA LYS A 886 51.21 24.93 -9.30
C LYS A 886 52.52 25.69 -9.50
N ASP A 887 53.36 25.25 -10.42
CA ASP A 887 54.67 25.82 -10.70
C ASP A 887 55.57 25.96 -9.44
N GLY A 888 55.43 24.95 -8.53
CA GLY A 888 56.19 24.91 -7.27
C GLY A 888 55.62 25.71 -6.11
N VAL A 889 54.56 26.52 -6.32
CA VAL A 889 53.96 27.40 -5.32
C VAL A 889 52.53 27.02 -4.99
N ALA A 890 52.21 26.98 -3.70
CA ALA A 890 50.82 26.79 -3.20
C ALA A 890 50.24 28.18 -2.93
N GLN A 891 49.20 28.56 -3.66
CA GLN A 891 48.51 29.85 -3.49
C GLN A 891 46.98 29.66 -3.50
N PRO A 892 46.23 30.39 -2.66
CA PRO A 892 44.77 30.43 -2.70
C PRO A 892 44.24 30.90 -4.07
N GLY A 893 43.16 30.30 -4.55
CA GLY A 893 42.58 30.62 -5.84
C GLY A 893 41.13 30.15 -5.98
N SER A 894 40.72 29.87 -7.22
CA SER A 894 39.37 29.43 -7.56
C SER A 894 39.34 28.03 -8.23
N ARG A 895 40.35 27.21 -7.96
CA ARG A 895 40.42 25.88 -8.59
C ARG A 895 39.41 24.92 -7.99
N VAL A 896 38.53 24.42 -8.84
CA VAL A 896 37.45 23.51 -8.42
C VAL A 896 38.01 22.12 -8.01
N ASP A 897 39.12 21.69 -8.63
CA ASP A 897 39.77 20.42 -8.30
C ASP A 897 40.26 20.29 -6.86
N ASP A 898 40.62 21.43 -6.20
CA ASP A 898 41.04 21.44 -4.82
C ASP A 898 39.87 21.19 -3.84
N VAL A 899 38.63 21.31 -4.31
CA VAL A 899 37.42 21.20 -3.49
C VAL A 899 36.77 19.81 -3.58
N TYR A 900 36.91 19.13 -4.70
CA TYR A 900 36.26 17.82 -4.89
C TYR A 900 36.65 16.80 -3.83
N GLN A 901 37.93 16.74 -3.46
CA GLN A 901 38.42 15.74 -2.51
C GLN A 901 37.84 15.99 -1.11
N VAL A 902 37.87 17.23 -0.63
CA VAL A 902 37.36 17.57 0.70
C VAL A 902 35.84 17.43 0.76
N ALA A 903 35.13 17.79 -0.28
CA ALA A 903 33.67 17.54 -0.38
C ALA A 903 33.36 16.04 -0.28
N GLY A 904 34.16 15.20 -0.95
CA GLY A 904 34.06 13.75 -0.86
C GLY A 904 34.34 13.18 0.53
N GLN A 905 35.32 13.74 1.26
CA GLN A 905 35.62 13.37 2.65
C GLN A 905 34.43 13.69 3.58
N VAL A 906 33.83 14.88 3.46
CA VAL A 906 32.63 15.25 4.22
C VAL A 906 31.50 14.26 3.98
N ILE A 907 31.20 13.90 2.71
CA ILE A 907 30.12 12.94 2.36
C ILE A 907 30.35 11.60 3.04
N LYS A 908 31.60 11.13 3.13
CA LYS A 908 31.96 9.88 3.84
C LYS A 908 31.77 10.01 5.36
N GLY A 909 32.10 11.15 5.95
CA GLY A 909 31.99 11.42 7.38
C GLY A 909 30.55 11.38 7.90
N VAL A 910 29.57 11.61 7.04
CA VAL A 910 28.14 11.68 7.38
C VAL A 910 27.62 10.43 8.12
N LYS A 911 28.13 9.23 7.80
CA LYS A 911 27.72 7.98 8.46
C LYS A 911 27.92 8.01 9.98
N TRP A 912 28.90 8.73 10.48
CA TRP A 912 29.24 8.80 11.90
C TRP A 912 28.29 9.69 12.70
N ALA A 913 27.74 10.71 12.09
CA ALA A 913 26.70 11.55 12.73
C ALA A 913 25.42 10.76 13.04
N ASN A 914 25.13 9.73 12.25
CA ASN A 914 23.96 8.87 12.43
C ASN A 914 24.17 7.74 13.46
N ASN A 915 25.40 7.51 13.92
CA ASN A 915 25.73 6.42 14.84
C ASN A 915 26.82 6.82 15.84
N CYS A 916 26.45 7.64 16.80
CA CYS A 916 27.39 8.19 17.78
C CYS A 916 28.08 7.12 18.63
N GLU A 917 27.40 6.03 18.98
CA GLU A 917 28.02 4.97 19.80
C GLU A 917 29.20 4.31 19.05
N LYS A 918 29.02 4.01 17.77
CA LYS A 918 30.09 3.47 16.92
C LYS A 918 31.19 4.50 16.64
N LEU A 919 30.83 5.79 16.54
CA LEU A 919 31.84 6.86 16.47
C LEU A 919 32.80 6.77 17.64
N PHE A 920 32.29 6.78 18.88
CA PHE A 920 33.13 6.72 20.07
C PHE A 920 33.93 5.40 20.16
N GLU A 921 33.32 4.26 19.84
CA GLU A 921 34.04 2.98 19.76
C GLU A 921 35.22 3.09 18.79
N ARG A 922 35.00 3.68 17.61
CA ARG A 922 36.03 3.84 16.58
C ARG A 922 37.18 4.69 17.12
N LEU A 923 36.91 5.86 17.68
CA LEU A 923 37.93 6.75 18.24
C LEU A 923 38.73 6.03 19.36
N ILE A 924 38.07 5.31 20.26
CA ILE A 924 38.72 4.53 21.32
C ILE A 924 39.62 3.44 20.74
N ILE A 925 39.18 2.72 19.72
CA ILE A 925 40.00 1.68 19.06
C ILE A 925 41.25 2.31 18.41
N ARG A 926 41.09 3.44 17.71
CA ARG A 926 42.21 4.14 17.04
C ARG A 926 43.21 4.66 18.03
N GLU A 927 42.78 5.24 19.14
CA GLU A 927 43.66 5.67 20.20
C GLU A 927 44.46 4.52 20.83
N ARG A 928 43.77 3.42 21.17
CA ARG A 928 44.40 2.22 21.74
C ARG A 928 45.40 1.57 20.78
N LYS A 929 45.13 1.57 19.47
CA LYS A 929 46.05 1.05 18.47
C LYS A 929 47.36 1.85 18.49
N ARG A 930 47.26 3.19 18.55
CA ARG A 930 48.42 4.10 18.56
C ARG A 930 49.24 3.95 19.85
N LEU A 931 48.57 3.94 20.99
CA LEU A 931 49.25 3.74 22.30
C LEU A 931 49.91 2.35 22.42
N LYS A 932 49.34 1.31 21.79
CA LYS A 932 49.90 -0.03 21.82
C LYS A 932 51.24 -0.16 21.08
N ILE A 933 51.50 0.69 20.10
CA ILE A 933 52.75 0.79 19.33
C ILE A 933 53.66 1.93 19.80
N GLU A 934 53.39 2.45 21.00
CA GLU A 934 54.18 3.51 21.66
C GLU A 934 54.26 4.81 20.86
N GLU A 935 53.25 5.12 20.09
CA GLU A 935 53.13 6.39 19.35
C GLU A 935 52.42 7.48 20.18
N PRO A 936 52.64 8.78 19.86
CA PRO A 936 51.95 9.88 20.52
C PRO A 936 50.43 9.74 20.47
N SER A 937 49.74 10.17 21.52
CA SER A 937 48.27 10.16 21.60
C SER A 937 47.67 10.97 20.45
N ARG A 938 46.50 10.50 19.99
CA ARG A 938 45.62 11.23 19.05
C ARG A 938 44.81 12.32 19.75
N ILE A 939 44.73 12.28 21.06
CA ILE A 939 43.91 13.22 21.83
C ILE A 939 44.73 14.51 22.00
N GLU A 940 44.25 15.58 21.34
CA GLU A 940 44.86 16.90 21.42
C GLU A 940 44.37 17.70 22.64
N LYS A 941 43.15 17.44 23.08
CA LYS A 941 42.57 18.00 24.30
C LYS A 941 41.71 16.97 25.02
N GLY A 942 41.89 16.83 26.32
CA GLY A 942 41.24 15.78 27.13
C GLY A 942 42.13 14.53 27.27
N ASN A 943 41.55 13.41 27.64
CA ASN A 943 42.24 12.13 27.80
C ASN A 943 41.32 10.95 27.44
N LEU A 944 41.86 9.72 27.48
CA LEU A 944 41.08 8.50 27.11
C LEU A 944 39.90 8.23 28.07
N GLU A 945 39.97 8.65 29.33
CA GLU A 945 38.86 8.48 30.27
C GLU A 945 37.76 9.46 29.95
N ASP A 946 38.08 10.70 29.55
CA ASP A 946 37.09 11.65 29.02
C ASP A 946 36.38 11.10 27.82
N LEU A 947 37.09 10.49 26.88
CA LEU A 947 36.46 9.85 25.69
C LEU A 947 35.50 8.72 26.06
N ARG A 948 35.86 7.89 27.04
CA ARG A 948 34.95 6.83 27.55
C ARG A 948 33.73 7.41 28.29
N ARG A 949 33.91 8.51 29.03
CA ARG A 949 32.82 9.22 29.67
C ARG A 949 31.88 9.79 28.63
N LEU A 950 32.39 10.45 27.61
CA LEU A 950 31.60 11.00 26.50
C LEU A 950 30.84 9.91 25.73
N GLN A 951 31.45 8.73 25.56
CA GLN A 951 30.73 7.56 25.01
C GLN A 951 29.50 7.18 25.84
N LYS A 952 29.63 7.16 27.19
CA LYS A 952 28.49 6.85 28.07
C LYS A 952 27.41 7.96 28.00
N VAL A 953 27.86 9.24 28.00
CA VAL A 953 26.96 10.39 27.88
C VAL A 953 26.20 10.37 26.54
N SER A 954 26.85 9.97 25.44
CA SER A 954 26.21 9.96 24.11
C SER A 954 25.02 9.00 24.00
N ARG A 955 24.87 8.07 24.95
CA ARG A 955 23.68 7.16 24.99
C ARG A 955 22.41 7.82 25.51
N VAL A 956 22.54 8.90 26.25
CA VAL A 956 21.42 9.57 26.91
C VAL A 956 21.26 11.05 26.52
N ALA A 957 22.35 11.70 26.07
CA ALA A 957 22.37 13.08 25.67
C ALA A 957 21.83 13.29 24.23
N MET A 958 21.24 14.45 23.99
CA MET A 958 20.95 14.89 22.62
C MET A 958 22.23 15.23 21.88
N THR A 959 22.46 14.66 20.71
CA THR A 959 23.63 14.93 19.88
C THR A 959 23.29 15.91 18.76
N ARG A 960 24.17 16.91 18.56
CA ARG A 960 24.12 17.82 17.43
C ARG A 960 25.43 17.72 16.68
N HIS A 961 25.38 17.85 15.36
CA HIS A 961 26.56 17.69 14.51
C HIS A 961 26.70 18.89 13.58
N THR A 962 27.94 19.30 13.32
CA THR A 962 28.31 20.25 12.26
C THR A 962 29.47 19.68 11.49
N PHE A 963 29.47 19.83 10.20
CA PHE A 963 30.59 19.47 9.33
C PHE A 963 31.29 20.71 8.86
N TYR A 964 32.63 20.70 8.91
CA TYR A 964 33.46 21.80 8.48
C TYR A 964 34.38 21.36 7.36
N ILE A 965 34.38 22.13 6.27
CA ILE A 965 35.43 22.07 5.24
C ILE A 965 36.45 23.12 5.56
N VAL A 966 37.71 22.71 5.75
CA VAL A 966 38.84 23.61 5.94
C VAL A 966 39.72 23.52 4.70
N GLN A 967 39.59 24.52 3.79
CA GLN A 967 40.26 24.50 2.48
C GLN A 967 40.97 25.82 2.19
N PRO A 968 42.19 26.03 2.72
CA PRO A 968 42.93 27.27 2.50
C PRO A 968 43.39 27.48 1.05
N ALA A 969 43.31 26.48 0.17
CA ALA A 969 43.53 26.65 -1.26
C ALA A 969 42.47 27.50 -1.96
N VAL A 970 41.32 27.75 -1.33
CA VAL A 970 40.23 28.57 -1.87
C VAL A 970 40.34 29.98 -1.33
N SER A 971 40.32 30.96 -2.22
CA SER A 971 40.15 32.38 -1.85
C SER A 971 38.66 32.72 -1.86
N LYS A 972 38.13 33.28 -0.75
CA LYS A 972 36.75 33.76 -0.68
C LYS A 972 36.44 34.77 -1.78
N VAL A 973 37.39 35.70 -2.03
CA VAL A 973 37.20 36.75 -3.03
C VAL A 973 37.09 36.16 -4.45
N LEU A 974 37.97 35.20 -4.79
CA LEU A 974 38.06 34.58 -6.12
C LEU A 974 37.12 33.42 -6.33
N ALA A 975 36.37 32.98 -5.29
CA ALA A 975 35.49 31.82 -5.41
C ALA A 975 34.43 31.98 -6.50
N SER A 976 34.47 31.13 -7.50
CA SER A 976 33.53 31.10 -8.62
C SER A 976 32.21 30.38 -8.25
N ASN A 977 31.11 30.66 -8.97
CA ASN A 977 29.85 29.96 -8.80
C ASN A 977 29.97 28.44 -8.99
N GLU A 978 30.86 27.99 -9.90
CA GLU A 978 31.13 26.58 -10.13
C GLU A 978 31.73 25.90 -8.88
N LEU A 979 32.73 26.58 -8.26
CA LEU A 979 33.32 26.12 -7.00
C LEU A 979 32.31 26.12 -5.86
N LEU A 980 31.51 27.17 -5.72
CA LEU A 980 30.46 27.28 -4.70
C LEU A 980 29.36 26.22 -4.92
N SER A 981 29.10 25.80 -6.16
CA SER A 981 28.14 24.73 -6.46
C SER A 981 28.62 23.37 -5.93
N VAL A 982 29.92 23.10 -5.88
CA VAL A 982 30.46 21.87 -5.27
C VAL A 982 30.22 21.87 -3.76
N PHE A 983 30.46 22.99 -3.10
CA PHE A 983 30.14 23.12 -1.67
C PHE A 983 28.64 23.04 -1.42
N GLY A 984 27.78 23.63 -2.28
CA GLY A 984 26.35 23.54 -2.20
C GLY A 984 25.84 22.11 -2.36
N ALA A 985 26.47 21.31 -3.24
CA ALA A 985 26.14 19.89 -3.38
C ALA A 985 26.50 19.08 -2.12
N ALA A 986 27.67 19.36 -1.52
CA ALA A 986 28.08 18.73 -0.26
C ALA A 986 27.16 19.16 0.90
N GLU A 987 26.79 20.43 0.99
CA GLU A 987 25.83 20.94 1.99
C GLU A 987 24.45 20.27 1.84
N ALA A 988 23.91 20.19 0.63
CA ALA A 988 22.65 19.52 0.36
C ALA A 988 22.70 18.05 0.81
N TYR A 989 23.77 17.33 0.53
CA TYR A 989 23.96 15.95 0.95
C TYR A 989 23.98 15.83 2.49
N VAL A 990 24.82 16.65 3.17
CA VAL A 990 24.93 16.66 4.65
C VAL A 990 23.57 16.94 5.27
N MET A 991 22.91 18.02 4.84
CA MET A 991 21.62 18.45 5.38
C MET A 991 20.53 17.38 5.15
N GLU A 992 20.45 16.83 3.95
CA GLU A 992 19.44 15.82 3.62
C GLU A 992 19.66 14.48 4.36
N THR A 993 20.90 14.12 4.63
CA THR A 993 21.27 12.83 5.25
C THR A 993 21.23 12.87 6.78
N THR A 994 21.65 13.98 7.39
CA THR A 994 21.82 14.08 8.85
C THR A 994 20.98 15.17 9.49
N GLY A 995 20.52 16.16 8.72
CA GLY A 995 19.96 17.41 9.26
C GLY A 995 21.02 18.37 9.83
N ALA A 996 22.31 18.04 9.68
CA ALA A 996 23.42 18.87 10.16
C ALA A 996 23.75 20.00 9.18
N MET A 997 24.44 21.00 9.65
CA MET A 997 24.96 22.11 8.85
C MET A 997 26.34 21.77 8.27
N LEU A 998 26.64 22.34 7.11
CA LEU A 998 28.00 22.39 6.56
C LEU A 998 28.51 23.82 6.65
N GLU A 999 29.68 23.99 7.22
CA GLU A 999 30.41 25.27 7.28
C GLU A 999 31.72 25.19 6.49
N VAL A 1000 32.07 26.27 5.84
CA VAL A 1000 33.24 26.33 4.94
C VAL A 1000 34.22 27.40 5.41
N ILE A 1001 35.48 27.02 5.63
CA ILE A 1001 36.57 27.82 6.10
C ILE A 1001 37.66 27.87 5.02
N VAL A 1002 38.04 29.07 4.60
CA VAL A 1002 38.96 29.28 3.47
C VAL A 1002 40.00 30.42 3.77
N SER A 1003 40.76 30.78 2.75
CA SER A 1003 41.62 32.00 2.76
C SER A 1003 40.83 33.25 2.32
N SER A 1004 41.38 34.41 2.60
CA SER A 1004 40.88 35.72 2.15
C SER A 1004 40.78 35.86 0.61
#